data_79fae4e3d9eb1648bcac2f0832197a6e
#
_entry.id   79fae4e3d9eb1648bcac2f0832197a6e
#
_cell.length_a   1.000
_cell.length_b   1.000
_cell.length_c   1.000
_cell.angle_alpha   90.00
_cell.angle_beta   90.00
_cell.angle_gamma   90.00
#
_symmetry.space_group_name_H-M   'P 1'
#
loop_
_entity.id
_entity.type
_entity.pdbx_description
1 polymer ?
#
loop_
_entity_poly.entity_id
_entity_poly.type
_entity_poly.pdbx_seq_one_letter_code
_entity_poly.pdbx_strand_id
1 'polypeptide(L)'
;MPAEGSVFDGFTSIIAQDADTHPSYLPESVVAESVNRTFRGGINRTRPSIRNIPIIAGADQSETIVNDILGGNFQGAYPYRATNYRTSEGLLLSVSGVIYFLKIVNNQAYAYKVIEGNDPGMMHTFFVQAEDRAYIQNGYQNAIVWDGVLGTLNASEIQNGDYCEIVSVGTTNFTLIGAPSNTIGVKFTATGSGVGTGTVKLPAYRLNPYLAKMPIGTVMEYAFGRVFVSDRFNQIYASDIIYGNGFTDTKNTENFTEIGYWAEGGAFSTPAMMGNITGMKVMPQIGTNLRGQGELVVLTGNGAFSMDVSIPRSQWNTSNIQRISLLGRGCTSPYLGLANSELWFRSHDGWAFYSNSQSEFARYFSLRKLSREVNKWVANDTPWLKQFASTMFFDNYIISTVAPQTYRAAGVEGLNRYHRGMVVLDLDQSSSPAPDAQLSFRWNGIWTGFRPTQLLTALIQGEKRGFGFSFDKDNKNRLYEFTTSQGDDYGPNGNRQIESFFTTGRYDFNRSGATNKFLRKKITGGEMWMSEIKGTVDSYVDFRADSNPCWSELKVPTTFGCNPCSPKVTECVPQKNGNRYKRYKFNTPDPSECNDLAGIPSVEGSEFQIKVALTGAATVDRVRLIANIKNNDDSPVGDCPEENEECEPFLCCQEKYWEYNIVN
;
A
#
# COMPACT_ATOMS: atom_id res chain seq x y z
N MET A 1 41.72 15.74 19.49
CA MET A 1 40.83 16.50 20.37
C MET A 1 40.16 17.52 19.48
N PRO A 2 38.86 17.84 19.63
CA PRO A 2 38.28 18.98 18.94
C PRO A 2 38.99 20.26 19.41
N ALA A 3 39.18 21.23 18.52
CA ALA A 3 39.76 22.52 18.87
C ALA A 3 38.89 23.24 19.92
N GLU A 4 39.50 24.06 20.76
CA GLU A 4 38.76 24.93 21.69
C GLU A 4 37.73 25.75 20.89
N GLY A 5 36.46 25.71 21.29
CA GLY A 5 35.35 26.39 20.58
C GLY A 5 34.54 25.47 19.63
N SER A 6 34.88 24.18 19.50
CA SER A 6 34.09 23.26 18.70
C SER A 6 32.79 22.87 19.39
N VAL A 7 31.68 22.96 18.66
CA VAL A 7 30.34 22.55 19.08
C VAL A 7 29.85 21.35 18.28
N PHE A 8 28.97 20.55 18.86
CA PHE A 8 28.46 19.33 18.27
C PHE A 8 26.94 19.32 18.28
N ASP A 9 26.34 18.81 17.22
CA ASP A 9 24.92 18.52 17.14
C ASP A 9 24.66 17.31 16.24
N GLY A 10 23.47 16.74 16.31
CA GLY A 10 23.08 15.60 15.49
C GLY A 10 22.00 14.76 16.15
N PHE A 11 21.74 13.58 15.61
CA PHE A 11 20.76 12.65 16.15
C PHE A 11 21.39 11.34 16.63
N THR A 12 20.71 10.70 17.59
CA THR A 12 21.04 9.36 18.07
C THR A 12 19.95 8.33 17.79
N SER A 13 18.74 8.77 17.48
CA SER A 13 17.64 7.92 17.04
C SER A 13 16.67 8.73 16.20
N ILE A 14 16.03 8.09 15.22
CA ILE A 14 14.97 8.68 14.41
C ILE A 14 13.72 7.83 14.61
N ILE A 15 12.59 8.47 14.90
CA ILE A 15 11.34 7.78 15.24
C ILE A 15 10.23 8.02 14.20
N ALA A 16 10.32 9.09 13.42
CA ALA A 16 9.30 9.45 12.44
C ALA A 16 9.80 10.47 11.42
N GLN A 17 8.97 10.72 10.43
CA GLN A 17 9.07 11.84 9.51
C GLN A 17 7.93 12.82 9.70
N ASP A 18 8.20 14.11 9.49
CA ASP A 18 7.21 15.17 9.35
C ASP A 18 7.68 16.17 8.29
N ALA A 19 7.10 16.07 7.10
CA ALA A 19 7.41 16.96 5.96
C ALA A 19 6.50 18.21 5.88
N ASP A 20 5.56 18.36 6.82
CA ASP A 20 4.64 19.50 6.88
C ASP A 20 5.16 20.60 7.81
N THR A 21 5.90 20.22 8.84
CA THR A 21 6.51 21.15 9.77
C THR A 21 7.82 21.72 9.21
N HIS A 22 8.03 23.03 9.40
CA HIS A 22 9.27 23.67 8.96
C HIS A 22 10.50 23.01 9.65
N PRO A 23 11.58 22.72 8.92
CA PRO A 23 12.72 21.97 9.45
C PRO A 23 13.37 22.51 10.72
N SER A 24 13.31 23.84 10.97
CA SER A 24 13.83 24.47 12.20
C SER A 24 13.01 24.17 13.46
N TYR A 25 11.79 23.67 13.31
CA TYR A 25 10.89 23.37 14.45
C TYR A 25 10.73 21.85 14.66
N LEU A 26 11.42 21.04 13.86
CA LEU A 26 11.36 19.58 14.04
C LEU A 26 12.18 19.15 15.27
N PRO A 27 11.65 18.22 16.06
CA PRO A 27 12.45 17.53 17.08
C PRO A 27 13.62 16.78 16.40
N GLU A 28 14.73 16.64 17.11
CA GLU A 28 15.93 15.96 16.58
C GLU A 28 15.70 14.49 16.18
N SER A 29 14.71 13.85 16.81
CA SER A 29 14.31 12.47 16.49
C SER A 29 13.35 12.36 15.30
N VAL A 30 13.00 13.48 14.64
CA VAL A 30 12.07 13.53 13.51
C VAL A 30 12.80 14.09 12.29
N VAL A 31 12.68 13.41 11.16
CA VAL A 31 13.28 13.87 9.89
C VAL A 31 12.28 14.66 9.07
N ALA A 32 12.78 15.64 8.32
CA ALA A 32 11.96 16.46 7.42
C ALA A 32 11.51 15.67 6.18
N GLU A 33 12.32 14.75 5.70
CA GLU A 33 12.03 13.93 4.53
C GLU A 33 12.68 12.57 4.64
N SER A 34 12.00 11.54 4.16
CA SER A 34 12.50 10.18 4.13
C SER A 34 11.98 9.41 2.92
N VAL A 35 12.88 8.75 2.23
CA VAL A 35 12.60 7.91 1.07
C VAL A 35 13.25 6.55 1.27
N ASN A 36 12.46 5.48 1.14
CA ASN A 36 12.91 4.08 1.27
C ASN A 36 13.61 3.76 2.61
N ARG A 37 13.19 4.40 3.69
CA ARG A 37 13.68 4.16 5.04
C ARG A 37 12.56 3.67 5.96
N THR A 38 12.94 3.07 7.08
CA THR A 38 12.04 2.73 8.19
C THR A 38 12.71 3.10 9.50
N PHE A 39 11.91 3.49 10.49
CA PHE A 39 12.39 4.01 11.78
C PHE A 39 11.95 3.15 12.96
N ARG A 40 11.46 1.93 12.71
CA ARG A 40 10.98 1.02 13.75
C ARG A 40 12.04 0.80 14.84
N GLY A 41 11.61 0.94 16.10
CA GLY A 41 12.49 0.85 17.25
C GLY A 41 13.45 2.03 17.43
N GLY A 42 13.22 3.16 16.76
CA GLY A 42 14.11 4.33 16.77
C GLY A 42 15.37 4.16 15.91
N ILE A 43 15.41 3.12 15.09
CA ILE A 43 16.56 2.74 14.28
C ILE A 43 16.28 3.08 12.82
N ASN A 44 17.14 3.90 12.22
CA ASN A 44 16.99 4.33 10.83
C ASN A 44 17.59 3.30 9.87
N ARG A 45 16.74 2.48 9.26
CA ARG A 45 17.11 1.37 8.35
C ARG A 45 16.61 1.61 6.93
N THR A 46 17.29 1.01 5.95
CA THR A 46 16.71 0.82 4.62
C THR A 46 15.43 -0.02 4.74
N ARG A 47 14.39 0.31 3.97
CA ARG A 47 13.11 -0.43 4.00
C ARG A 47 13.31 -1.92 3.70
N PRO A 48 12.37 -2.78 4.10
CA PRO A 48 12.35 -4.16 3.65
C PRO A 48 12.32 -4.28 2.13
N SER A 49 12.90 -5.36 1.62
CA SER A 49 12.94 -5.64 0.19
C SER A 49 11.58 -6.05 -0.37
N ILE A 50 11.40 -5.83 -1.67
CA ILE A 50 10.22 -6.25 -2.44
C ILE A 50 10.69 -7.30 -3.44
N ARG A 51 9.97 -8.43 -3.53
CA ARG A 51 10.35 -9.57 -4.35
C ARG A 51 9.32 -9.82 -5.45
N ASN A 52 9.77 -9.92 -6.69
CA ASN A 52 8.93 -10.38 -7.79
C ASN A 52 8.53 -11.85 -7.60
N ILE A 53 7.26 -12.15 -7.76
CA ILE A 53 6.70 -13.49 -7.80
C ILE A 53 6.42 -13.82 -9.26
N PRO A 54 7.19 -14.72 -9.90
CA PRO A 54 6.96 -15.07 -11.29
C PRO A 54 5.57 -15.68 -11.50
N ILE A 55 4.86 -15.19 -12.50
CA ILE A 55 3.59 -15.77 -12.94
C ILE A 55 3.90 -16.80 -14.01
N ILE A 56 3.43 -18.02 -13.83
CA ILE A 56 3.61 -19.14 -14.74
C ILE A 56 2.27 -19.81 -15.02
N ALA A 57 2.15 -20.52 -16.12
CA ALA A 57 0.92 -21.26 -16.42
C ALA A 57 0.69 -22.37 -15.39
N GLY A 58 -0.54 -22.52 -14.92
CA GLY A 58 -0.96 -23.63 -14.08
C GLY A 58 -1.00 -24.94 -14.85
N ALA A 59 -1.19 -26.06 -14.14
CA ALA A 59 -1.38 -27.35 -14.79
C ALA A 59 -2.56 -27.27 -15.78
N ASP A 60 -2.38 -27.88 -16.95
CA ASP A 60 -3.37 -27.90 -18.04
C ASP A 60 -3.77 -26.53 -18.62
N GLN A 61 -2.94 -25.50 -18.35
CA GLN A 61 -3.11 -24.15 -18.93
C GLN A 61 -2.07 -23.90 -20.03
N SER A 62 -2.48 -23.11 -21.03
CA SER A 62 -1.56 -22.67 -22.09
C SER A 62 -0.63 -21.56 -21.56
N GLU A 63 0.63 -21.57 -21.99
CA GLU A 63 1.58 -20.47 -21.71
C GLU A 63 1.10 -19.10 -22.23
N THR A 64 0.15 -19.07 -23.17
CA THR A 64 -0.43 -17.82 -23.68
C THR A 64 -1.09 -16.99 -22.59
N ILE A 65 -1.68 -17.65 -21.56
CA ILE A 65 -2.32 -16.92 -20.45
C ILE A 65 -1.36 -16.04 -19.67
N VAL A 66 -0.09 -16.43 -19.58
CA VAL A 66 0.95 -15.65 -18.92
C VAL A 66 1.18 -14.35 -19.69
N ASN A 67 1.30 -14.44 -21.01
CA ASN A 67 1.46 -13.25 -21.86
C ASN A 67 0.23 -12.35 -21.82
N ASP A 68 -0.98 -12.94 -21.81
CA ASP A 68 -2.23 -12.18 -21.67
C ASP A 68 -2.30 -11.41 -20.35
N ILE A 69 -1.87 -12.04 -19.23
CA ILE A 69 -1.80 -11.37 -17.94
C ILE A 69 -0.75 -10.27 -17.95
N LEU A 70 0.46 -10.56 -18.44
CA LEU A 70 1.57 -9.62 -18.43
C LEU A 70 1.31 -8.39 -19.31
N GLY A 71 0.70 -8.57 -20.48
CA GLY A 71 0.47 -7.50 -21.46
C GLY A 71 -0.90 -6.84 -21.38
N GLY A 72 -1.82 -7.37 -20.58
CA GLY A 72 -3.21 -6.90 -20.54
C GLY A 72 -3.45 -5.70 -19.62
N ASN A 73 -4.65 -5.13 -19.73
CA ASN A 73 -5.11 -4.03 -18.89
C ASN A 73 -5.52 -4.56 -17.50
N PHE A 74 -4.82 -4.14 -16.46
CA PHE A 74 -5.13 -4.51 -15.07
C PHE A 74 -6.43 -3.82 -14.62
N GLN A 75 -7.40 -4.60 -14.12
CA GLN A 75 -8.72 -4.11 -13.71
C GLN A 75 -9.02 -4.32 -12.22
N GLY A 76 -8.27 -5.17 -11.53
CA GLY A 76 -8.41 -5.39 -10.10
C GLY A 76 -7.95 -6.76 -9.66
N ALA A 77 -7.65 -6.89 -8.37
CA ALA A 77 -7.29 -8.14 -7.73
C ALA A 77 -7.93 -8.28 -6.35
N TYR A 78 -8.09 -9.52 -5.89
CA TYR A 78 -8.75 -9.83 -4.64
C TYR A 78 -8.16 -11.08 -3.99
N PRO A 79 -7.91 -11.10 -2.68
CA PRO A 79 -7.46 -12.28 -1.97
C PRO A 79 -8.63 -13.26 -1.79
N TYR A 80 -8.51 -14.47 -2.32
CA TYR A 80 -9.49 -15.53 -2.15
C TYR A 80 -8.97 -16.56 -1.14
N ARG A 81 -9.78 -16.85 -0.13
CA ARG A 81 -9.44 -17.78 0.95
C ARG A 81 -10.16 -19.11 0.75
N ALA A 82 -9.43 -20.21 0.89
CA ALA A 82 -10.04 -21.53 0.94
C ALA A 82 -10.94 -21.68 2.18
N THR A 83 -12.15 -22.13 2.00
CA THR A 83 -13.15 -22.32 3.06
C THR A 83 -13.39 -23.80 3.36
N ASN A 84 -13.03 -24.69 2.41
CA ASN A 84 -13.16 -26.13 2.54
C ASN A 84 -12.04 -26.84 1.74
N TYR A 85 -11.98 -28.16 1.83
CA TYR A 85 -10.94 -28.96 1.17
C TYR A 85 -11.02 -28.97 -0.37
N ARG A 86 -12.16 -28.58 -0.95
CA ARG A 86 -12.36 -28.51 -2.41
C ARG A 86 -11.83 -27.21 -3.01
N THR A 87 -11.78 -26.14 -2.21
CA THR A 87 -11.41 -24.81 -2.66
C THR A 87 -9.91 -24.56 -2.53
N SER A 88 -9.38 -23.69 -3.35
CA SER A 88 -7.97 -23.29 -3.34
C SER A 88 -7.84 -21.86 -2.84
N GLU A 89 -6.79 -21.56 -2.06
CA GLU A 89 -6.45 -20.21 -1.67
C GLU A 89 -5.48 -19.56 -2.65
N GLY A 90 -5.60 -18.25 -2.84
CA GLY A 90 -4.76 -17.49 -3.76
C GLY A 90 -5.31 -16.10 -4.05
N LEU A 91 -5.02 -15.58 -5.23
CA LEU A 91 -5.47 -14.26 -5.66
C LEU A 91 -6.34 -14.38 -6.91
N LEU A 92 -7.54 -13.80 -6.86
CA LEU A 92 -8.32 -13.51 -8.07
C LEU A 92 -7.74 -12.28 -8.74
N LEU A 93 -7.68 -12.29 -10.06
CA LEU A 93 -7.11 -11.22 -10.87
C LEU A 93 -8.00 -10.99 -12.09
N SER A 94 -8.34 -9.75 -12.38
CA SER A 94 -9.01 -9.33 -13.61
C SER A 94 -8.05 -8.57 -14.50
N VAL A 95 -7.84 -9.07 -15.72
CA VAL A 95 -7.01 -8.45 -16.74
C VAL A 95 -7.71 -8.52 -18.08
N SER A 96 -7.89 -7.37 -18.74
CA SER A 96 -8.51 -7.26 -20.07
C SER A 96 -9.84 -8.02 -20.22
N GLY A 97 -10.67 -8.01 -19.16
CA GLY A 97 -11.98 -8.67 -19.15
C GLY A 97 -11.95 -10.18 -18.88
N VAL A 98 -10.78 -10.74 -18.63
CA VAL A 98 -10.62 -12.14 -18.26
C VAL A 98 -10.33 -12.23 -16.76
N ILE A 99 -10.98 -13.17 -16.10
CA ILE A 99 -10.72 -13.48 -14.67
C ILE A 99 -9.77 -14.65 -14.61
N TYR A 100 -8.70 -14.46 -13.86
CA TYR A 100 -7.69 -15.46 -13.56
C TYR A 100 -7.66 -15.74 -12.06
N PHE A 101 -7.21 -16.93 -11.71
CA PHE A 101 -6.85 -17.28 -10.35
C PHE A 101 -5.35 -17.58 -10.28
N LEU A 102 -4.65 -16.94 -9.35
CA LEU A 102 -3.24 -17.14 -9.11
C LEU A 102 -3.06 -17.96 -7.83
N LYS A 103 -2.67 -19.22 -7.96
CA LYS A 103 -2.31 -20.09 -6.83
C LYS A 103 -0.83 -19.89 -6.51
N ILE A 104 -0.54 -19.41 -5.29
CA ILE A 104 0.83 -19.09 -4.89
C ILE A 104 1.44 -20.29 -4.13
N VAL A 105 2.50 -20.86 -4.69
CA VAL A 105 3.24 -21.99 -4.11
C VAL A 105 4.73 -21.75 -4.31
N ASN A 106 5.54 -21.92 -3.28
CA ASN A 106 7.01 -21.82 -3.36
C ASN A 106 7.52 -20.56 -4.07
N ASN A 107 6.92 -19.40 -3.78
CA ASN A 107 7.25 -18.11 -4.37
C ASN A 107 7.03 -18.02 -5.90
N GLN A 108 6.14 -18.82 -6.44
CA GLN A 108 5.65 -18.77 -7.81
C GLN A 108 4.13 -18.66 -7.80
N ALA A 109 3.56 -17.93 -8.77
CA ALA A 109 2.14 -17.78 -8.95
C ALA A 109 1.68 -18.57 -10.18
N TYR A 110 0.98 -19.66 -9.95
CA TYR A 110 0.41 -20.52 -11.00
C TYR A 110 -0.93 -19.92 -11.45
N ALA A 111 -1.00 -19.51 -12.71
CA ALA A 111 -2.17 -18.86 -13.27
C ALA A 111 -3.15 -19.84 -13.89
N TYR A 112 -4.42 -19.72 -13.52
CA TYR A 112 -5.54 -20.50 -14.07
C TYR A 112 -6.58 -19.55 -14.62
N LYS A 113 -7.06 -19.78 -15.85
CA LYS A 113 -8.19 -19.02 -16.41
C LYS A 113 -9.48 -19.49 -15.77
N VAL A 114 -10.24 -18.57 -15.17
CA VAL A 114 -11.53 -18.85 -14.51
C VAL A 114 -12.67 -18.65 -15.50
N ILE A 115 -12.76 -17.46 -16.10
CA ILE A 115 -13.81 -17.10 -17.07
C ILE A 115 -13.38 -15.88 -17.85
N GLU A 116 -13.91 -15.73 -19.07
CA GLU A 116 -13.79 -14.54 -19.91
C GLU A 116 -15.14 -13.89 -20.17
N GLY A 117 -15.14 -12.75 -20.86
CA GLY A 117 -16.36 -12.09 -21.34
C GLY A 117 -16.80 -10.89 -20.51
N ASN A 118 -15.95 -10.37 -19.60
CA ASN A 118 -16.10 -9.01 -19.12
C ASN A 118 -15.57 -8.02 -20.16
N ASP A 119 -15.98 -6.76 -20.03
CA ASP A 119 -15.51 -5.70 -20.90
C ASP A 119 -14.03 -5.38 -20.62
N PRO A 120 -13.12 -5.53 -21.59
CA PRO A 120 -11.70 -5.24 -21.42
C PRO A 120 -11.40 -3.75 -21.22
N GLY A 121 -12.32 -2.85 -21.59
CA GLY A 121 -12.20 -1.40 -21.41
C GLY A 121 -12.58 -0.89 -20.03
N MET A 122 -13.14 -1.73 -19.17
CA MET A 122 -13.51 -1.32 -17.81
C MET A 122 -12.29 -1.02 -16.94
N MET A 123 -12.44 0.00 -16.10
CA MET A 123 -11.36 0.46 -15.23
C MET A 123 -11.28 -0.35 -13.94
N HIS A 124 -12.39 -0.88 -13.45
CA HIS A 124 -12.48 -1.63 -12.21
C HIS A 124 -13.23 -2.93 -12.40
N THR A 125 -12.76 -3.93 -11.69
CA THR A 125 -13.51 -5.14 -11.38
C THR A 125 -13.61 -5.26 -9.87
N PHE A 126 -14.82 -5.45 -9.37
CA PHE A 126 -15.14 -5.55 -7.96
C PHE A 126 -15.34 -7.00 -7.58
N PHE A 127 -14.87 -7.37 -6.40
CA PHE A 127 -14.89 -8.73 -5.91
C PHE A 127 -15.43 -8.75 -4.49
N VAL A 128 -16.15 -9.81 -4.15
CA VAL A 128 -16.44 -10.18 -2.77
C VAL A 128 -16.46 -11.70 -2.64
N GLN A 129 -15.97 -12.20 -1.54
CA GLN A 129 -16.11 -13.60 -1.18
C GLN A 129 -17.20 -13.73 -0.12
N ALA A 130 -18.20 -14.57 -0.39
CA ALA A 130 -19.24 -14.99 0.55
C ALA A 130 -19.10 -16.50 0.75
N GLU A 131 -18.53 -16.89 1.87
CA GLU A 131 -18.14 -18.26 2.18
C GLU A 131 -17.23 -18.86 1.08
N ASP A 132 -17.68 -19.88 0.37
CA ASP A 132 -16.95 -20.56 -0.70
C ASP A 132 -17.10 -19.90 -2.08
N ARG A 133 -17.92 -18.85 -2.20
CA ARG A 133 -18.23 -18.22 -3.48
C ARG A 133 -17.60 -16.85 -3.63
N ALA A 134 -16.97 -16.64 -4.77
CA ALA A 134 -16.55 -15.32 -5.22
C ALA A 134 -17.58 -14.72 -6.17
N TYR A 135 -18.06 -13.54 -5.87
CA TYR A 135 -18.90 -12.71 -6.75
C TYR A 135 -18.03 -11.63 -7.38
N ILE A 136 -18.17 -11.48 -8.70
CA ILE A 136 -17.29 -10.61 -9.50
C ILE A 136 -18.17 -9.74 -10.38
N GLN A 137 -18.01 -8.42 -10.29
CA GLN A 137 -18.77 -7.43 -11.04
C GLN A 137 -17.89 -6.33 -11.60
N ASN A 138 -18.36 -5.69 -12.68
CA ASN A 138 -17.71 -4.53 -13.29
C ASN A 138 -18.63 -3.28 -13.34
N GLY A 139 -19.79 -3.34 -12.74
CA GLY A 139 -20.78 -2.25 -12.71
C GLY A 139 -21.67 -2.14 -13.96
N TYR A 140 -21.48 -2.98 -14.98
CA TYR A 140 -22.21 -2.90 -16.25
C TYR A 140 -22.78 -4.23 -16.71
N GLN A 141 -22.21 -5.33 -16.29
CA GLN A 141 -22.61 -6.69 -16.66
C GLN A 141 -23.05 -7.46 -15.42
N ASN A 142 -23.85 -8.51 -15.65
CA ASN A 142 -24.30 -9.39 -14.57
C ASN A 142 -23.11 -10.02 -13.84
N ALA A 143 -23.29 -10.27 -12.56
CA ALA A 143 -22.27 -10.86 -11.73
C ALA A 143 -21.80 -12.23 -12.26
N ILE A 144 -20.52 -12.48 -12.17
CA ILE A 144 -19.91 -13.79 -12.33
C ILE A 144 -19.82 -14.41 -10.93
N VAL A 145 -20.10 -15.71 -10.85
CA VAL A 145 -19.92 -16.53 -9.65
C VAL A 145 -18.89 -17.60 -9.91
N TRP A 146 -17.99 -17.79 -8.95
CA TRP A 146 -17.01 -18.86 -8.99
C TRP A 146 -16.90 -19.52 -7.61
N ASP A 147 -16.93 -20.87 -7.57
CA ASP A 147 -16.97 -21.66 -6.34
C ASP A 147 -15.59 -22.01 -5.77
N GLY A 148 -14.52 -21.37 -6.27
CA GLY A 148 -13.15 -21.55 -5.74
C GLY A 148 -12.47 -22.89 -6.06
N VAL A 149 -13.08 -23.72 -6.86
CA VAL A 149 -12.58 -25.07 -7.18
C VAL A 149 -11.70 -25.02 -8.43
N LEU A 150 -10.50 -25.53 -8.31
CA LEU A 150 -9.57 -25.74 -9.42
C LEU A 150 -9.51 -27.22 -9.82
N GLY A 151 -9.46 -27.48 -11.13
CA GLY A 151 -9.36 -28.84 -11.64
C GLY A 151 -10.70 -29.59 -11.64
N THR A 152 -10.63 -30.89 -11.50
CA THR A 152 -11.79 -31.80 -11.56
C THR A 152 -12.10 -32.41 -10.22
N LEU A 153 -13.40 -32.62 -9.95
CA LEU A 153 -13.91 -33.34 -8.78
C LEU A 153 -14.44 -34.70 -9.21
N ASN A 154 -14.32 -35.68 -8.32
CA ASN A 154 -14.99 -36.98 -8.50
C ASN A 154 -16.51 -36.85 -8.30
N ALA A 155 -17.30 -37.70 -8.92
CA ALA A 155 -18.75 -37.67 -8.77
C ALA A 155 -19.23 -37.68 -7.31
N SER A 156 -18.51 -38.38 -6.43
CA SER A 156 -18.81 -38.49 -5.00
C SER A 156 -18.56 -37.20 -4.21
N GLU A 157 -17.77 -36.25 -4.75
CA GLU A 157 -17.43 -34.99 -4.11
C GLU A 157 -18.39 -33.85 -4.51
N ILE A 158 -19.30 -34.11 -5.47
CA ILE A 158 -20.32 -33.17 -5.91
C ILE A 158 -21.32 -32.93 -4.78
N GLN A 159 -21.70 -31.67 -4.59
CA GLN A 159 -22.69 -31.25 -3.59
C GLN A 159 -23.97 -30.76 -4.27
N ASN A 160 -25.06 -30.83 -3.52
CA ASN A 160 -26.32 -30.25 -3.98
C ASN A 160 -26.13 -28.76 -4.31
N GLY A 161 -26.54 -28.41 -5.50
CA GLY A 161 -26.43 -27.04 -5.96
C GLY A 161 -25.16 -26.70 -6.71
N ASP A 162 -24.14 -27.54 -6.80
CA ASP A 162 -22.95 -27.28 -7.61
C ASP A 162 -23.33 -27.09 -9.09
N TYR A 163 -22.74 -26.06 -9.73
CA TYR A 163 -22.84 -25.90 -11.18
C TYR A 163 -21.72 -26.67 -11.84
N CYS A 164 -22.04 -27.81 -12.41
CA CYS A 164 -21.10 -28.81 -12.91
C CYS A 164 -21.04 -28.83 -14.43
N GLU A 165 -19.86 -29.18 -14.98
CA GLU A 165 -19.66 -29.59 -16.37
C GLU A 165 -19.01 -30.97 -16.37
N ILE A 166 -19.59 -31.95 -17.07
CA ILE A 166 -19.08 -33.31 -17.13
C ILE A 166 -17.77 -33.31 -17.92
N VAL A 167 -16.69 -33.79 -17.28
CA VAL A 167 -15.36 -33.96 -17.90
C VAL A 167 -15.16 -35.42 -18.34
N SER A 168 -15.57 -36.36 -17.49
CA SER A 168 -15.51 -37.81 -17.81
C SER A 168 -16.75 -38.48 -17.24
N VAL A 169 -17.37 -39.35 -18.03
CA VAL A 169 -18.55 -40.09 -17.58
C VAL A 169 -18.17 -41.23 -16.66
N GLY A 170 -17.08 -41.93 -16.97
CA GLY A 170 -16.68 -43.14 -16.24
C GLY A 170 -17.83 -44.15 -16.09
N THR A 171 -18.05 -44.60 -14.86
CA THR A 171 -19.20 -45.48 -14.50
C THR A 171 -20.38 -44.68 -13.89
N THR A 172 -20.31 -43.36 -13.87
CA THR A 172 -21.30 -42.50 -13.25
C THR A 172 -22.46 -42.21 -14.19
N ASN A 173 -23.68 -42.26 -13.69
CA ASN A 173 -24.86 -41.76 -14.39
C ASN A 173 -25.24 -40.40 -13.84
N PHE A 174 -24.80 -39.34 -14.48
CA PHE A 174 -25.06 -37.94 -14.04
C PHE A 174 -26.51 -37.51 -14.20
N THR A 175 -27.33 -38.25 -14.98
CA THR A 175 -28.79 -37.92 -15.08
C THR A 175 -29.52 -38.12 -13.76
N LEU A 176 -29.02 -39.01 -12.89
CA LEU A 176 -29.58 -39.25 -11.57
C LEU A 176 -29.36 -38.05 -10.59
N ILE A 177 -28.44 -37.18 -10.91
CA ILE A 177 -28.09 -36.00 -10.09
C ILE A 177 -28.35 -34.68 -10.81
N GLY A 178 -29.23 -34.68 -11.81
CA GLY A 178 -29.77 -33.47 -12.44
C GLY A 178 -29.20 -33.11 -13.80
N ALA A 179 -28.28 -33.90 -14.39
CA ALA A 179 -27.82 -33.64 -15.74
C ALA A 179 -28.90 -34.00 -16.78
N PRO A 180 -29.10 -33.18 -17.83
CA PRO A 180 -30.07 -33.45 -18.89
C PRO A 180 -29.65 -34.64 -19.76
N SER A 181 -28.36 -34.96 -19.84
CA SER A 181 -27.82 -36.14 -20.50
C SER A 181 -26.50 -36.54 -19.89
N ASN A 182 -26.12 -37.83 -20.08
CA ASN A 182 -24.85 -38.38 -19.55
C ASN A 182 -23.73 -38.26 -20.60
N THR A 183 -23.44 -37.03 -21.03
CA THR A 183 -22.50 -36.74 -22.13
C THR A 183 -21.43 -35.71 -21.65
N ILE A 184 -20.19 -35.90 -22.06
CA ILE A 184 -19.08 -34.96 -21.77
C ILE A 184 -19.41 -33.56 -22.28
N GLY A 185 -19.09 -32.53 -21.49
CA GLY A 185 -19.33 -31.11 -21.78
C GLY A 185 -20.73 -30.62 -21.42
N VAL A 186 -21.63 -31.51 -20.96
CA VAL A 186 -22.94 -31.11 -20.47
C VAL A 186 -22.82 -30.35 -19.17
N LYS A 187 -23.49 -29.20 -19.09
CA LYS A 187 -23.57 -28.35 -17.91
C LYS A 187 -24.91 -28.53 -17.21
N PHE A 188 -24.90 -28.63 -15.88
CA PHE A 188 -26.10 -28.83 -15.08
C PHE A 188 -25.88 -28.33 -13.65
N THR A 189 -26.97 -28.11 -12.94
CA THR A 189 -26.93 -27.90 -11.49
C THR A 189 -27.19 -29.23 -10.80
N ALA A 190 -26.27 -29.67 -9.97
CA ALA A 190 -26.36 -30.96 -9.29
C ALA A 190 -27.45 -30.93 -8.20
N THR A 191 -28.20 -32.04 -8.06
CA THR A 191 -29.19 -32.26 -7.00
C THR A 191 -28.64 -33.08 -5.84
N GLY A 192 -27.37 -33.47 -5.90
CA GLY A 192 -26.68 -34.28 -4.89
C GLY A 192 -25.39 -34.86 -5.42
N SER A 193 -24.74 -35.73 -4.61
CA SER A 193 -23.53 -36.44 -5.00
C SER A 193 -23.81 -37.60 -5.96
N GLY A 194 -22.89 -37.86 -6.88
CA GLY A 194 -22.95 -39.01 -7.80
C GLY A 194 -22.23 -40.22 -7.25
N VAL A 195 -22.52 -41.39 -7.84
CA VAL A 195 -21.83 -42.64 -7.57
C VAL A 195 -21.10 -43.09 -8.84
N GLY A 196 -19.86 -43.55 -8.72
CA GLY A 196 -19.06 -44.02 -9.84
C GLY A 196 -17.72 -43.30 -10.00
N THR A 197 -17.06 -43.49 -11.15
CA THR A 197 -15.71 -42.98 -11.45
C THR A 197 -15.72 -41.75 -12.35
N GLY A 198 -16.89 -41.18 -12.62
CA GLY A 198 -17.02 -39.95 -13.43
C GLY A 198 -16.44 -38.73 -12.74
N THR A 199 -16.02 -37.77 -13.53
CA THR A 199 -15.46 -36.51 -13.01
C THR A 199 -16.16 -35.30 -13.63
N VAL A 200 -16.23 -34.22 -12.85
CA VAL A 200 -16.77 -32.92 -13.28
C VAL A 200 -15.79 -31.79 -12.95
N LYS A 201 -15.92 -30.67 -13.62
CA LYS A 201 -15.37 -29.41 -13.16
C LYS A 201 -16.50 -28.46 -12.76
N LEU A 202 -16.20 -27.50 -11.88
CA LEU A 202 -17.11 -26.43 -11.48
C LEU A 202 -16.70 -25.13 -12.19
N PRO A 203 -17.22 -24.86 -13.41
CA PRO A 203 -16.88 -23.65 -14.12
C PRO A 203 -17.53 -22.45 -13.47
N ALA A 204 -16.85 -21.31 -13.51
CA ALA A 204 -17.52 -20.04 -13.19
C ALA A 204 -18.65 -19.78 -14.18
N TYR A 205 -19.69 -19.11 -13.72
CA TYR A 205 -20.86 -18.80 -14.52
C TYR A 205 -21.35 -17.37 -14.28
N ARG A 206 -22.10 -16.85 -15.26
CA ARG A 206 -22.71 -15.52 -15.16
C ARG A 206 -24.16 -15.65 -14.71
N LEU A 207 -24.57 -14.86 -13.73
CA LEU A 207 -25.93 -14.87 -13.21
C LEU A 207 -26.92 -14.39 -14.27
N ASN A 208 -28.10 -15.02 -14.28
CA ASN A 208 -29.20 -14.60 -15.13
C ASN A 208 -30.04 -13.51 -14.42
N PRO A 209 -30.17 -12.31 -14.99
CA PRO A 209 -30.86 -11.20 -14.34
C PRO A 209 -32.39 -11.42 -14.16
N TYR A 210 -32.97 -12.34 -14.93
CA TYR A 210 -34.43 -12.59 -14.93
C TYR A 210 -34.90 -13.51 -13.80
N LEU A 211 -33.96 -13.98 -12.94
CA LEU A 211 -34.28 -14.95 -11.88
C LEU A 211 -34.14 -14.37 -10.47
N ALA A 212 -34.44 -13.09 -10.27
CA ALA A 212 -34.25 -12.38 -8.99
C ALA A 212 -32.84 -12.56 -8.40
N LYS A 213 -31.87 -12.58 -9.27
CA LYS A 213 -30.45 -12.72 -8.91
C LYS A 213 -29.83 -11.36 -8.60
N MET A 214 -28.58 -11.39 -8.16
CA MET A 214 -27.80 -10.20 -7.81
C MET A 214 -27.92 -9.10 -8.86
N PRO A 215 -28.25 -7.86 -8.47
CA PRO A 215 -28.32 -6.73 -9.39
C PRO A 215 -26.93 -6.37 -9.92
N ILE A 216 -26.90 -5.68 -11.06
CA ILE A 216 -25.67 -5.09 -11.58
C ILE A 216 -25.24 -3.99 -10.63
N GLY A 217 -24.00 -4.10 -10.11
CA GLY A 217 -23.47 -3.16 -9.12
C GLY A 217 -21.97 -3.02 -9.17
N THR A 218 -21.45 -2.24 -8.25
CA THR A 218 -20.02 -1.96 -8.11
C THR A 218 -19.49 -2.54 -6.79
N VAL A 219 -19.46 -1.74 -5.75
CA VAL A 219 -18.91 -2.14 -4.46
C VAL A 219 -19.79 -3.20 -3.81
N MET A 220 -19.15 -4.23 -3.31
CA MET A 220 -19.81 -5.37 -2.65
C MET A 220 -19.12 -5.66 -1.32
N GLU A 221 -19.90 -6.13 -0.33
CA GLU A 221 -19.36 -6.63 0.94
C GLU A 221 -20.23 -7.79 1.46
N TYR A 222 -19.59 -8.76 2.12
CA TYR A 222 -20.27 -9.87 2.76
C TYR A 222 -20.36 -9.65 4.26
N ALA A 223 -21.59 -9.63 4.78
CA ALA A 223 -21.87 -9.38 6.19
C ALA A 223 -23.07 -10.17 6.68
N PHE A 224 -22.99 -10.73 7.89
CA PHE A 224 -24.12 -11.40 8.56
C PHE A 224 -24.87 -12.42 7.69
N GLY A 225 -24.11 -13.14 6.87
CA GLY A 225 -24.67 -14.15 5.97
C GLY A 225 -25.35 -13.60 4.73
N ARG A 226 -25.13 -12.33 4.36
CA ARG A 226 -25.70 -11.67 3.18
C ARG A 226 -24.61 -10.98 2.39
N VAL A 227 -24.79 -10.92 1.08
CA VAL A 227 -24.00 -10.06 0.20
C VAL A 227 -24.73 -8.74 0.03
N PHE A 228 -24.06 -7.65 0.31
CA PHE A 228 -24.50 -6.29 0.03
C PHE A 228 -23.86 -5.82 -1.27
N VAL A 229 -24.66 -5.25 -2.15
CA VAL A 229 -24.22 -4.73 -3.46
C VAL A 229 -24.70 -3.30 -3.60
N SER A 230 -23.80 -2.37 -3.91
CA SER A 230 -24.21 -1.03 -4.31
C SER A 230 -24.45 -0.97 -5.82
N ASP A 231 -25.47 -0.24 -6.25
CA ASP A 231 -25.52 0.20 -7.63
C ASP A 231 -24.39 1.19 -7.93
N ARG A 232 -24.36 1.75 -9.12
CA ARG A 232 -23.35 2.75 -9.50
C ARG A 232 -23.56 4.12 -8.86
N PHE A 233 -24.61 4.25 -8.06
CA PHE A 233 -25.03 5.53 -7.50
C PHE A 233 -25.13 5.45 -5.96
N ASN A 234 -26.30 5.42 -5.42
CA ASN A 234 -26.55 5.57 -3.99
C ASN A 234 -27.46 4.50 -3.38
N GLN A 235 -27.79 3.45 -4.12
CA GLN A 235 -28.63 2.36 -3.60
C GLN A 235 -27.78 1.16 -3.20
N ILE A 236 -28.19 0.50 -2.12
CA ILE A 236 -27.60 -0.74 -1.61
C ILE A 236 -28.69 -1.79 -1.57
N TYR A 237 -28.37 -2.96 -2.09
CA TYR A 237 -29.22 -4.13 -2.11
C TYR A 237 -28.62 -5.23 -1.26
N ALA A 238 -29.47 -5.95 -0.52
CA ALA A 238 -29.06 -7.07 0.31
C ALA A 238 -29.61 -8.40 -0.24
N SER A 239 -28.74 -9.41 -0.31
CA SER A 239 -29.12 -10.76 -0.71
C SER A 239 -30.02 -11.45 0.35
N ASP A 240 -30.60 -12.58 -0.02
CA ASP A 240 -31.18 -13.52 0.94
C ASP A 240 -30.08 -14.08 1.85
N ILE A 241 -30.47 -14.55 3.05
CA ILE A 241 -29.49 -15.03 4.03
C ILE A 241 -29.11 -16.49 3.75
N ILE A 242 -27.84 -16.84 3.98
CA ILE A 242 -27.33 -18.20 3.80
C ILE A 242 -27.95 -19.23 4.76
N TYR A 243 -28.50 -18.79 5.90
CA TYR A 243 -29.10 -19.66 6.95
C TYR A 243 -30.62 -19.74 6.81
N GLY A 244 -31.15 -19.95 5.61
CA GLY A 244 -32.56 -20.14 5.38
C GLY A 244 -33.04 -21.54 5.80
N ASN A 245 -34.21 -21.63 6.45
CA ASN A 245 -34.90 -22.90 6.77
C ASN A 245 -34.06 -23.94 7.56
N GLY A 246 -33.11 -23.50 8.38
CA GLY A 246 -32.30 -24.38 9.21
C GLY A 246 -31.12 -25.06 8.50
N PHE A 247 -30.91 -24.76 7.23
CA PHE A 247 -29.78 -25.27 6.45
C PHE A 247 -28.92 -24.12 5.95
N THR A 248 -27.60 -24.36 5.92
CA THR A 248 -26.66 -23.45 5.26
C THR A 248 -26.72 -23.69 3.77
N ASP A 249 -27.15 -22.69 3.00
CA ASP A 249 -27.13 -22.70 1.54
C ASP A 249 -26.45 -21.42 1.05
N THR A 250 -25.18 -21.54 0.64
CA THR A 250 -24.39 -20.41 0.13
C THR A 250 -24.96 -19.84 -1.17
N LYS A 251 -25.80 -20.58 -1.90
CA LYS A 251 -26.50 -20.08 -3.08
C LYS A 251 -27.57 -19.04 -2.78
N ASN A 252 -28.07 -18.97 -1.55
CA ASN A 252 -29.04 -17.94 -1.19
C ASN A 252 -28.45 -16.53 -1.37
N THR A 253 -27.13 -16.36 -1.28
CA THR A 253 -26.48 -15.08 -1.53
C THR A 253 -26.51 -14.62 -2.99
N GLU A 254 -26.90 -15.48 -3.93
CA GLU A 254 -27.19 -15.10 -5.32
C GLU A 254 -28.60 -14.47 -5.48
N ASN A 255 -29.52 -14.75 -4.54
CA ASN A 255 -30.92 -14.36 -4.62
C ASN A 255 -31.12 -13.01 -3.95
N PHE A 256 -31.89 -12.17 -4.61
CA PHE A 256 -32.28 -10.84 -4.14
C PHE A 256 -33.79 -10.71 -4.27
N THR A 257 -34.54 -11.61 -3.61
CA THR A 257 -35.99 -11.80 -3.79
C THR A 257 -36.80 -10.61 -3.32
N GLU A 258 -36.28 -9.83 -2.35
CA GLU A 258 -37.00 -8.72 -1.73
C GLU A 258 -36.58 -7.34 -2.28
N ILE A 259 -35.86 -7.32 -3.41
CA ILE A 259 -35.29 -6.10 -3.99
C ILE A 259 -36.37 -5.07 -4.39
N GLY A 260 -37.56 -5.54 -4.76
CA GLY A 260 -38.67 -4.70 -5.17
C GLY A 260 -39.58 -4.22 -4.01
N TYR A 261 -39.34 -4.68 -2.80
CA TYR A 261 -40.20 -4.41 -1.65
C TYR A 261 -39.49 -3.56 -0.62
N TRP A 262 -39.55 -2.24 -0.77
CA TRP A 262 -39.02 -1.30 0.23
C TRP A 262 -39.53 -1.57 1.64
N ALA A 263 -40.79 -1.99 1.74
CA ALA A 263 -41.41 -2.32 3.02
C ALA A 263 -40.76 -3.50 3.75
N GLU A 264 -40.01 -4.34 3.02
CA GLU A 264 -39.36 -5.52 3.58
C GLU A 264 -37.82 -5.34 3.75
N GLY A 265 -37.30 -4.14 3.44
CA GLY A 265 -35.91 -3.78 3.70
C GLY A 265 -34.88 -4.47 2.79
N GLY A 266 -35.30 -4.90 1.60
CA GLY A 266 -34.39 -5.51 0.62
C GLY A 266 -33.42 -4.55 -0.05
N ALA A 267 -33.73 -3.25 0.00
CA ALA A 267 -32.92 -2.18 -0.53
C ALA A 267 -33.03 -0.93 0.33
N PHE A 268 -31.97 -0.12 0.35
CA PHE A 268 -31.96 1.19 0.99
C PHE A 268 -31.02 2.13 0.25
N SER A 269 -31.23 3.44 0.40
CA SER A 269 -30.43 4.45 -0.30
C SER A 269 -29.76 5.42 0.67
N THR A 270 -28.57 5.85 0.29
CA THR A 270 -27.94 7.01 0.93
C THR A 270 -28.46 8.30 0.30
N PRO A 271 -28.49 9.45 1.03
CA PRO A 271 -28.90 10.71 0.44
C PRO A 271 -28.06 11.08 -0.78
N ALA A 272 -28.69 11.49 -1.89
CA ALA A 272 -28.01 11.82 -3.13
C ALA A 272 -26.92 12.89 -2.99
N MET A 273 -27.10 13.84 -2.05
CA MET A 273 -26.12 14.89 -1.73
C MET A 273 -24.79 14.34 -1.20
N MET A 274 -24.76 13.10 -0.73
CA MET A 274 -23.54 12.45 -0.25
C MET A 274 -22.68 11.89 -1.39
N GLY A 275 -23.18 11.91 -2.62
CA GLY A 275 -22.50 11.34 -3.78
C GLY A 275 -22.63 9.82 -3.86
N ASN A 276 -21.94 9.26 -4.85
CA ASN A 276 -21.98 7.83 -5.12
C ASN A 276 -21.30 7.02 -4.02
N ILE A 277 -21.77 5.79 -3.82
CA ILE A 277 -21.13 4.84 -2.92
C ILE A 277 -19.82 4.39 -3.55
N THR A 278 -18.73 4.60 -2.83
CA THR A 278 -17.36 4.31 -3.28
C THR A 278 -16.71 3.16 -2.53
N GLY A 279 -17.23 2.80 -1.35
CA GLY A 279 -16.70 1.72 -0.55
C GLY A 279 -17.72 1.18 0.46
N MET A 280 -17.63 -0.11 0.77
CA MET A 280 -18.34 -0.74 1.88
C MET A 280 -17.39 -1.68 2.60
N LYS A 281 -17.50 -1.74 3.94
CA LYS A 281 -16.71 -2.69 4.73
C LYS A 281 -17.38 -2.97 6.06
N VAL A 282 -17.39 -4.24 6.45
CA VAL A 282 -17.79 -4.65 7.80
C VAL A 282 -16.65 -4.39 8.76
N MET A 283 -16.93 -3.67 9.83
CA MET A 283 -15.97 -3.45 10.90
C MET A 283 -15.94 -4.65 11.84
N PRO A 284 -14.76 -5.16 12.22
CA PRO A 284 -14.67 -6.13 13.29
C PRO A 284 -15.04 -5.44 14.61
N GLN A 285 -15.92 -6.08 15.39
CA GLN A 285 -16.28 -5.60 16.73
C GLN A 285 -15.79 -6.59 17.78
N ILE A 286 -14.93 -6.11 18.68
CA ILE A 286 -14.55 -6.83 19.89
C ILE A 286 -15.57 -6.44 20.95
N GLY A 287 -16.68 -7.15 21.01
CA GLY A 287 -17.72 -6.85 21.97
C GLY A 287 -18.76 -7.96 22.03
N THR A 288 -19.47 -7.96 23.08
CA THR A 288 -20.19 -9.03 23.76
C THR A 288 -21.21 -9.83 22.95
N ASN A 289 -21.58 -9.46 21.75
CA ASN A 289 -22.85 -10.03 21.24
C ASN A 289 -22.82 -10.73 19.89
N LEU A 290 -21.88 -10.52 18.99
CA LEU A 290 -22.21 -10.88 17.61
C LEU A 290 -21.03 -11.36 16.77
N ARG A 291 -20.55 -12.58 17.02
CA ARG A 291 -19.78 -13.32 16.00
C ARG A 291 -18.56 -12.57 15.40
N GLY A 292 -18.04 -11.53 16.08
CA GLY A 292 -16.91 -10.74 15.61
C GLY A 292 -17.22 -9.76 14.46
N GLN A 293 -18.48 -9.67 14.02
CA GLN A 293 -18.91 -8.72 12.99
C GLN A 293 -19.62 -7.53 13.66
N GLY A 294 -19.18 -6.32 13.32
CA GLY A 294 -19.76 -5.07 13.78
C GLY A 294 -20.62 -4.42 12.71
N GLU A 295 -20.67 -3.10 12.72
CA GLU A 295 -21.47 -2.33 11.77
C GLU A 295 -20.93 -2.42 10.33
N LEU A 296 -21.82 -2.34 9.35
CA LEU A 296 -21.48 -2.12 7.96
C LEU A 296 -21.20 -0.63 7.76
N VAL A 297 -19.97 -0.27 7.46
CA VAL A 297 -19.58 1.08 7.10
C VAL A 297 -19.73 1.26 5.60
N VAL A 298 -20.51 2.26 5.21
CA VAL A 298 -20.75 2.67 3.82
C VAL A 298 -20.09 4.01 3.59
N LEU A 299 -19.15 4.05 2.67
CA LEU A 299 -18.41 5.24 2.29
C LEU A 299 -18.93 5.79 0.96
N THR A 300 -19.15 7.08 0.92
CA THR A 300 -19.59 7.78 -0.29
C THR A 300 -18.59 8.85 -0.70
N GLY A 301 -18.80 9.51 -1.84
CA GLY A 301 -17.90 10.57 -2.31
C GLY A 301 -17.76 11.73 -1.32
N ASN A 302 -18.78 12.04 -0.53
CA ASN A 302 -18.80 13.20 0.37
C ASN A 302 -19.02 12.85 1.85
N GLY A 303 -19.10 11.57 2.20
CA GLY A 303 -19.32 11.19 3.59
C GLY A 303 -19.23 9.71 3.86
N ALA A 304 -19.57 9.32 5.09
CA ALA A 304 -19.60 7.95 5.53
C ALA A 304 -20.79 7.69 6.47
N PHE A 305 -21.31 6.48 6.43
CA PHE A 305 -22.40 6.01 7.27
C PHE A 305 -22.01 4.70 7.94
N SER A 306 -22.46 4.52 9.16
CA SER A 306 -22.39 3.25 9.86
C SER A 306 -23.80 2.70 9.99
N MET A 307 -23.98 1.43 9.64
CA MET A 307 -25.28 0.75 9.60
C MET A 307 -25.25 -0.54 10.40
N ASP A 308 -26.20 -0.71 11.31
CA ASP A 308 -26.39 -1.96 12.03
C ASP A 308 -27.31 -2.91 11.23
N VAL A 309 -26.67 -3.75 10.44
CA VAL A 309 -27.35 -4.77 9.62
C VAL A 309 -27.42 -6.14 10.31
N SER A 310 -27.11 -6.21 11.60
CA SER A 310 -27.18 -7.44 12.41
C SER A 310 -28.62 -7.84 12.75
N ILE A 311 -29.53 -6.87 12.76
CA ILE A 311 -30.96 -7.10 13.02
C ILE A 311 -31.65 -7.77 11.82
N PRO A 312 -32.74 -8.51 12.03
CA PRO A 312 -33.48 -9.13 10.93
C PRO A 312 -33.95 -8.12 9.88
N ARG A 313 -33.82 -8.48 8.59
CA ARG A 313 -34.14 -7.63 7.44
C ARG A 313 -35.59 -7.06 7.50
N SER A 314 -36.56 -7.84 7.98
CA SER A 314 -37.95 -7.41 8.16
C SER A 314 -38.12 -6.22 9.12
N GLN A 315 -37.11 -5.94 9.94
CA GLN A 315 -37.10 -4.84 10.91
C GLN A 315 -36.34 -3.59 10.43
N TRP A 316 -35.65 -3.65 9.28
CA TRP A 316 -34.82 -2.53 8.82
C TRP A 316 -35.62 -1.26 8.55
N ASN A 317 -36.88 -1.38 8.12
CA ASN A 317 -37.75 -0.21 7.89
C ASN A 317 -38.29 0.40 9.17
N THR A 318 -38.49 -0.40 10.20
CA THR A 318 -39.06 0.03 11.49
C THR A 318 -38.00 0.44 12.48
N SER A 319 -36.77 -0.04 12.30
CA SER A 319 -35.63 0.25 13.14
C SER A 319 -34.71 1.23 12.42
N ASN A 320 -34.18 2.23 13.15
CA ASN A 320 -33.18 3.12 12.60
C ASN A 320 -31.85 2.37 12.51
N ILE A 321 -31.57 1.76 11.36
CA ILE A 321 -30.34 1.02 11.13
C ILE A 321 -29.13 1.93 10.90
N GLN A 322 -29.34 3.18 10.47
CA GLN A 322 -28.28 4.16 10.29
C GLN A 322 -27.92 4.79 11.63
N ARG A 323 -26.67 4.59 12.07
CA ARG A 323 -26.22 5.06 13.38
C ARG A 323 -25.40 6.33 13.34
N ILE A 324 -24.55 6.49 12.33
CA ILE A 324 -23.64 7.64 12.23
C ILE A 324 -23.57 8.10 10.78
N SER A 325 -23.71 9.39 10.56
CA SER A 325 -23.39 10.01 9.29
C SER A 325 -22.31 11.07 9.49
N LEU A 326 -21.32 11.07 8.61
CA LEU A 326 -20.26 12.07 8.58
C LEU A 326 -20.28 12.83 7.28
N LEU A 327 -20.52 14.11 7.41
CA LEU A 327 -20.47 15.05 6.32
C LEU A 327 -19.04 15.60 6.19
N GLY A 328 -18.55 15.75 4.97
CA GLY A 328 -17.32 16.48 4.69
C GLY A 328 -16.05 15.66 4.48
N ARG A 329 -16.07 14.32 4.71
CA ARG A 329 -14.97 13.44 4.34
C ARG A 329 -15.50 12.20 3.66
N GLY A 330 -15.42 12.19 2.34
CA GLY A 330 -15.76 11.04 1.52
C GLY A 330 -14.56 10.18 1.17
N CYS A 331 -14.85 9.03 0.62
CA CYS A 331 -13.87 8.09 0.09
C CYS A 331 -13.81 8.21 -1.44
N THR A 332 -12.60 8.13 -1.99
CA THR A 332 -12.40 8.22 -3.44
C THR A 332 -12.11 6.86 -4.09
N SER A 333 -11.79 5.84 -3.31
CA SER A 333 -11.36 4.53 -3.83
C SER A 333 -12.09 3.37 -3.16
N PRO A 334 -12.43 2.30 -3.90
CA PRO A 334 -13.02 1.09 -3.33
C PRO A 334 -12.02 0.18 -2.60
N TYR A 335 -10.72 0.44 -2.72
CA TYR A 335 -9.68 -0.42 -2.14
C TYR A 335 -9.36 -0.02 -0.69
N LEU A 336 -10.21 -0.47 0.20
CA LEU A 336 -10.15 -0.17 1.63
C LEU A 336 -9.20 -1.09 2.38
N GLY A 337 -8.55 -0.59 3.43
CA GLY A 337 -7.71 -1.38 4.32
C GLY A 337 -8.32 -1.53 5.71
N LEU A 338 -8.18 -2.70 6.32
CA LEU A 338 -8.51 -2.94 7.73
C LEU A 338 -7.23 -3.19 8.51
N ALA A 339 -6.98 -2.40 9.54
CA ALA A 339 -5.87 -2.56 10.45
C ALA A 339 -6.33 -2.28 11.89
N ASN A 340 -6.07 -3.21 12.81
CA ASN A 340 -6.37 -3.06 14.24
C ASN A 340 -7.81 -2.57 14.54
N SER A 341 -8.80 -3.12 13.84
CA SER A 341 -10.22 -2.71 13.93
C SER A 341 -10.50 -1.29 13.45
N GLU A 342 -9.61 -0.71 12.68
CA GLU A 342 -9.77 0.59 12.02
C GLU A 342 -9.88 0.41 10.51
N LEU A 343 -10.80 1.16 9.90
CA LEU A 343 -11.00 1.18 8.46
C LEU A 343 -10.24 2.35 7.84
N TRP A 344 -9.25 2.05 7.03
CA TRP A 344 -8.41 3.03 6.33
C TRP A 344 -8.89 3.23 4.90
N PHE A 345 -9.01 4.49 4.50
CA PHE A 345 -9.49 4.85 3.17
C PHE A 345 -8.86 6.13 2.63
N ARG A 346 -8.84 6.26 1.32
CA ARG A 346 -8.38 7.47 0.62
C ARG A 346 -9.51 8.48 0.54
N SER A 347 -9.32 9.65 1.16
CA SER A 347 -10.20 10.80 1.04
C SER A 347 -9.67 11.79 0.00
N HIS A 348 -10.47 12.79 -0.37
CA HIS A 348 -10.07 13.84 -1.31
C HIS A 348 -8.82 14.61 -0.87
N ASP A 349 -8.67 14.83 0.43
CA ASP A 349 -7.63 15.66 1.04
C ASP A 349 -6.48 14.85 1.66
N GLY A 350 -6.56 13.54 1.68
CA GLY A 350 -5.53 12.69 2.27
C GLY A 350 -6.00 11.30 2.62
N TRP A 351 -5.24 10.60 3.45
CA TRP A 351 -5.64 9.36 4.05
C TRP A 351 -6.42 9.62 5.34
N ALA A 352 -7.45 8.84 5.55
CA ALA A 352 -8.33 8.92 6.71
C ALA A 352 -8.62 7.53 7.25
N PHE A 353 -9.05 7.45 8.50
CA PHE A 353 -9.55 6.20 9.07
C PHE A 353 -10.86 6.41 9.82
N TYR A 354 -11.62 5.34 9.92
CA TYR A 354 -12.77 5.21 10.80
C TYR A 354 -12.43 4.22 11.91
N SER A 355 -12.55 4.65 13.16
CA SER A 355 -12.33 3.80 14.33
C SER A 355 -13.65 3.54 15.04
N ASN A 356 -13.90 2.27 15.37
CA ASN A 356 -15.04 1.85 16.16
C ASN A 356 -14.65 1.67 17.64
N SER A 357 -13.84 2.58 18.19
CA SER A 357 -13.45 2.49 19.59
C SER A 357 -14.66 2.64 20.50
N GLN A 358 -14.67 1.89 21.62
CA GLN A 358 -15.81 1.77 22.52
C GLN A 358 -16.19 3.05 23.29
N SER A 359 -15.40 4.11 23.25
CA SER A 359 -15.77 5.38 23.84
C SER A 359 -16.71 6.15 22.90
N GLU A 360 -17.85 6.59 23.37
CA GLU A 360 -18.79 7.41 22.59
C GLU A 360 -18.13 8.66 21.99
N PHE A 361 -17.06 9.15 22.58
CA PHE A 361 -16.26 10.28 22.09
C PHE A 361 -15.28 9.92 20.98
N ALA A 362 -14.83 8.69 20.86
CA ALA A 362 -13.85 8.25 19.86
C ALA A 362 -14.50 7.73 18.57
N ARG A 363 -15.81 7.65 18.51
CA ARG A 363 -16.57 7.40 17.26
C ARG A 363 -16.49 8.55 16.27
N TYR A 364 -15.88 9.65 16.66
CA TYR A 364 -15.67 10.77 15.77
C TYR A 364 -14.49 10.48 14.86
N PHE A 365 -14.73 10.58 13.55
CA PHE A 365 -13.67 10.73 12.58
C PHE A 365 -12.73 11.83 13.05
N SER A 366 -11.46 11.54 13.11
CA SER A 366 -10.48 12.57 13.33
C SER A 366 -10.67 13.66 12.27
N LEU A 367 -11.07 14.86 12.66
CA LEU A 367 -11.11 16.03 11.81
C LEU A 367 -9.69 16.41 11.33
N ARG A 368 -8.66 15.86 11.98
CA ARG A 368 -7.27 16.05 11.62
C ARG A 368 -6.93 15.17 10.43
N LYS A 369 -6.19 15.73 9.48
CA LYS A 369 -5.56 14.94 8.41
C LYS A 369 -4.55 13.99 9.03
N LEU A 370 -4.77 12.69 8.88
CA LEU A 370 -3.86 11.66 9.38
C LEU A 370 -2.54 11.66 8.64
N SER A 371 -2.57 12.05 7.38
CA SER A 371 -1.41 12.14 6.49
C SER A 371 -0.78 13.52 6.47
N ARG A 372 -0.90 14.31 7.55
CA ARG A 372 -0.31 15.66 7.63
C ARG A 372 1.21 15.59 7.47
N GLU A 373 1.84 14.69 8.19
CA GLU A 373 3.29 14.54 8.23
C GLU A 373 3.88 14.06 6.89
N VAL A 374 3.05 13.50 6.00
CA VAL A 374 3.39 13.08 4.63
C VAL A 374 2.66 13.90 3.57
N ASN A 375 2.13 15.07 3.94
CA ASN A 375 1.30 15.93 3.09
C ASN A 375 2.03 16.36 1.80
N LYS A 376 3.35 16.52 1.84
CA LYS A 376 4.18 16.80 0.66
C LYS A 376 3.87 15.89 -0.54
N TRP A 377 3.64 14.59 -0.28
CA TRP A 377 3.32 13.63 -1.33
C TRP A 377 1.82 13.44 -1.54
N VAL A 378 1.04 13.49 -0.48
CA VAL A 378 -0.39 13.20 -0.51
C VAL A 378 -1.21 14.37 -1.05
N ALA A 379 -0.85 15.62 -0.74
CA ALA A 379 -1.56 16.80 -1.23
C ALA A 379 -1.38 17.01 -2.73
N ASN A 380 -0.19 16.68 -3.24
CA ASN A 380 0.15 16.81 -4.65
C ASN A 380 -0.17 15.53 -5.45
N ASP A 381 -1.00 14.66 -4.90
CA ASP A 381 -1.40 13.41 -5.54
C ASP A 381 -2.24 13.69 -6.79
N THR A 382 -1.97 12.94 -7.85
CA THR A 382 -2.67 13.08 -9.13
C THR A 382 -4.18 12.85 -8.96
N PRO A 383 -5.05 13.84 -9.21
CA PRO A 383 -6.46 13.80 -8.79
C PRO A 383 -7.22 12.57 -9.26
N TRP A 384 -7.09 12.20 -10.53
CA TRP A 384 -7.85 11.09 -11.10
C TRP A 384 -7.31 9.71 -10.66
N LEU A 385 -6.04 9.60 -10.20
CA LEU A 385 -5.49 8.36 -9.66
C LEU A 385 -5.96 8.06 -8.24
N LYS A 386 -6.52 9.02 -7.52
CA LYS A 386 -7.05 8.82 -6.17
C LYS A 386 -8.12 7.71 -6.11
N GLN A 387 -8.89 7.53 -7.17
CA GLN A 387 -9.91 6.46 -7.26
C GLN A 387 -9.32 5.05 -7.36
N PHE A 388 -8.02 4.93 -7.63
CA PHE A 388 -7.28 3.66 -7.67
C PHE A 388 -6.34 3.47 -6.49
N ALA A 389 -6.31 4.44 -5.57
CA ALA A 389 -5.47 4.35 -4.38
C ALA A 389 -5.86 3.12 -3.55
N SER A 390 -4.88 2.38 -3.10
CA SER A 390 -5.07 1.15 -2.33
C SER A 390 -4.22 1.14 -1.08
N THR A 391 -4.69 0.41 -0.08
CA THR A 391 -4.01 0.25 1.21
C THR A 391 -3.89 -1.21 1.55
N MET A 392 -2.75 -1.61 2.10
CA MET A 392 -2.57 -2.92 2.72
C MET A 392 -2.05 -2.78 4.14
N PHE A 393 -2.36 -3.77 4.96
CA PHE A 393 -1.82 -3.94 6.30
C PHE A 393 -0.93 -5.18 6.35
N PHE A 394 0.38 -4.95 6.48
CA PHE A 394 1.39 -6.01 6.49
C PHE A 394 2.52 -5.67 7.47
N ASP A 395 2.95 -6.63 8.27
CA ASP A 395 4.03 -6.50 9.27
C ASP A 395 3.87 -5.25 10.17
N ASN A 396 2.65 -4.99 10.66
CA ASN A 396 2.28 -3.80 11.43
C ASN A 396 2.55 -2.44 10.72
N TYR A 397 2.76 -2.47 9.40
CA TYR A 397 2.72 -1.27 8.58
C TYR A 397 1.37 -1.12 7.88
N ILE A 398 0.91 0.12 7.80
CA ILE A 398 -0.11 0.53 6.85
C ILE A 398 0.62 1.14 5.67
N ILE A 399 0.54 0.48 4.52
CA ILE A 399 1.21 0.86 3.29
C ILE A 399 0.14 1.31 2.29
N SER A 400 0.21 2.56 1.86
CA SER A 400 -0.83 3.20 1.04
C SER A 400 -0.25 3.85 -0.20
N THR A 401 -0.83 3.59 -1.37
CA THR A 401 -0.33 4.11 -2.65
C THR A 401 -0.52 5.60 -2.78
N VAL A 402 0.46 6.28 -3.39
CA VAL A 402 0.43 7.70 -3.74
C VAL A 402 1.05 7.94 -5.12
N ALA A 403 0.62 8.99 -5.79
CA ALA A 403 1.11 9.38 -7.11
C ALA A 403 1.45 10.88 -7.15
N PRO A 404 2.46 11.33 -6.39
CA PRO A 404 2.78 12.74 -6.28
C PRO A 404 3.23 13.33 -7.62
N GLN A 405 2.67 14.46 -7.99
CA GLN A 405 2.95 15.16 -9.25
C GLN A 405 4.39 15.71 -9.34
N THR A 406 5.00 15.98 -8.18
CA THR A 406 6.38 16.48 -8.07
C THR A 406 7.43 15.48 -8.56
N TYR A 407 7.12 14.21 -8.55
CA TYR A 407 7.97 13.17 -9.14
C TYR A 407 7.37 12.82 -10.49
N ARG A 408 7.90 13.33 -11.61
CA ARG A 408 7.44 13.14 -12.99
C ARG A 408 6.19 12.26 -13.09
N ALA A 409 5.10 12.83 -13.55
CA ALA A 409 3.75 12.31 -13.50
C ALA A 409 3.65 10.79 -13.48
N ALA A 410 2.95 10.26 -12.48
CA ALA A 410 2.39 8.93 -12.57
C ALA A 410 1.66 8.83 -13.90
N GLY A 411 2.09 7.92 -14.74
CA GLY A 411 1.65 7.90 -16.11
C GLY A 411 0.37 7.12 -16.29
N VAL A 412 -0.32 7.50 -17.33
CA VAL A 412 -1.27 6.62 -18.02
C VAL A 412 -0.67 6.37 -19.38
N GLU A 413 -0.28 5.16 -19.62
CA GLU A 413 0.04 4.70 -20.95
C GLU A 413 -1.11 3.80 -21.42
N GLY A 414 -1.94 4.32 -22.30
CA GLY A 414 -3.16 3.63 -22.71
C GLY A 414 -4.14 3.47 -21.54
N LEU A 415 -4.57 2.23 -21.24
CA LEU A 415 -5.44 1.91 -20.10
C LEU A 415 -4.66 1.55 -18.83
N ASN A 416 -3.34 1.52 -18.89
CA ASN A 416 -2.49 1.12 -17.77
C ASN A 416 -2.28 2.28 -16.79
N ARG A 417 -2.57 2.04 -15.52
CA ARG A 417 -2.57 3.02 -14.43
C ARG A 417 -1.64 2.55 -13.33
N TYR A 418 -0.79 3.43 -12.87
CA TYR A 418 0.12 3.11 -11.77
C TYR A 418 0.42 4.33 -10.90
N HIS A 419 0.67 4.07 -9.65
CA HIS A 419 1.20 5.02 -8.69
C HIS A 419 2.73 5.01 -8.73
N ARG A 420 3.39 6.01 -8.13
CA ARG A 420 4.86 6.09 -8.13
C ARG A 420 5.49 5.83 -6.77
N GLY A 421 4.69 5.69 -5.76
CA GLY A 421 5.19 5.43 -4.42
C GLY A 421 4.10 5.00 -3.47
N MET A 422 4.53 4.75 -2.26
CA MET A 422 3.67 4.34 -1.16
C MET A 422 4.08 5.10 0.10
N VAL A 423 3.14 5.75 0.77
CA VAL A 423 3.38 6.30 2.11
C VAL A 423 3.17 5.21 3.15
N VAL A 424 4.03 5.18 4.16
CA VAL A 424 4.10 4.07 5.11
C VAL A 424 4.01 4.58 6.54
N LEU A 425 2.99 4.08 7.24
CA LEU A 425 2.77 4.32 8.66
C LEU A 425 3.17 3.10 9.47
N ASP A 426 3.94 3.29 10.52
CA ASP A 426 4.34 2.24 11.46
C ASP A 426 3.43 2.21 12.68
N LEU A 427 2.67 1.13 12.85
CA LEU A 427 1.76 0.97 13.98
C LEU A 427 2.47 0.52 15.27
N ASP A 428 3.64 -0.12 15.17
CA ASP A 428 4.40 -0.52 16.37
C ASP A 428 4.91 0.69 17.16
N GLN A 429 5.13 1.81 16.47
CA GLN A 429 5.61 3.03 17.09
C GLN A 429 4.50 4.05 17.37
N SER A 430 3.32 3.84 16.81
CA SER A 430 2.17 4.68 17.11
C SER A 430 1.67 4.32 18.50
N SER A 431 2.10 5.08 19.50
CA SER A 431 1.61 4.91 20.87
C SER A 431 0.11 5.16 20.92
N SER A 432 -0.60 4.27 21.60
CA SER A 432 -1.98 4.58 22.01
C SER A 432 -1.91 5.84 22.89
N PRO A 433 -2.64 6.90 22.57
CA PRO A 433 -2.54 8.12 23.37
C PRO A 433 -3.08 7.89 24.76
N ALA A 434 -2.43 8.46 25.75
CA ALA A 434 -3.14 8.81 26.98
C ALA A 434 -4.39 9.62 26.61
N PRO A 435 -5.48 9.57 27.40
CA PRO A 435 -6.73 10.25 27.07
C PRO A 435 -6.59 11.71 26.65
N ASP A 436 -5.54 12.37 27.11
CA ASP A 436 -5.26 13.79 26.89
C ASP A 436 -4.09 14.04 25.90
N ALA A 437 -3.47 13.01 25.32
CA ALA A 437 -2.35 13.17 24.39
C ALA A 437 -2.84 13.20 22.95
N GLN A 438 -2.30 14.10 22.15
CA GLN A 438 -2.53 14.10 20.71
C GLN A 438 -1.99 12.79 20.11
N LEU A 439 -2.83 12.11 19.33
CA LEU A 439 -2.42 10.97 18.51
C LEU A 439 -1.21 11.37 17.66
N SER A 440 -0.06 10.76 17.91
CA SER A 440 1.11 10.96 17.08
C SER A 440 1.27 9.76 16.16
N PHE A 441 1.08 9.99 14.86
CA PHE A 441 1.31 8.99 13.83
C PHE A 441 2.78 8.96 13.45
N ARG A 442 3.35 7.77 13.34
CA ARG A 442 4.77 7.54 13.05
C ARG A 442 4.95 7.15 11.59
N TRP A 443 4.98 8.14 10.72
CA TRP A 443 5.22 7.95 9.30
C TRP A 443 6.70 7.68 9.01
N ASN A 444 6.96 6.69 8.16
CA ASN A 444 8.30 6.37 7.66
C ASN A 444 8.67 7.13 6.38
N GLY A 445 7.75 7.92 5.84
CA GLY A 445 7.93 8.62 4.59
C GLY A 445 7.35 7.87 3.39
N ILE A 446 8.02 8.02 2.24
CA ILE A 446 7.59 7.39 1.00
C ILE A 446 8.53 6.23 0.63
N TRP A 447 7.96 5.09 0.23
CA TRP A 447 8.69 4.00 -0.40
C TRP A 447 8.47 4.05 -1.91
N THR A 448 9.55 3.94 -2.66
CA THR A 448 9.61 4.07 -4.12
C THR A 448 10.38 2.91 -4.75
N GLY A 449 10.62 2.98 -6.06
CA GLY A 449 11.30 1.94 -6.83
C GLY A 449 10.36 0.93 -7.46
N PHE A 450 9.05 1.15 -7.36
CA PHE A 450 8.00 0.23 -7.71
C PHE A 450 6.78 1.05 -8.22
N ARG A 451 6.06 0.56 -9.23
CA ARG A 451 4.90 1.24 -9.84
C ARG A 451 3.59 0.54 -9.46
N PRO A 452 3.12 0.64 -8.22
CA PRO A 452 1.97 -0.12 -7.77
C PRO A 452 0.69 0.29 -8.50
N THR A 453 -0.09 -0.71 -8.90
CA THR A 453 -1.46 -0.55 -9.40
C THR A 453 -2.46 -0.83 -8.29
N GLN A 454 -2.20 -1.87 -7.49
CA GLN A 454 -3.01 -2.23 -6.33
C GLN A 454 -2.17 -2.95 -5.29
N LEU A 455 -2.37 -2.61 -4.02
CA LEU A 455 -1.82 -3.31 -2.86
C LEU A 455 -2.92 -4.14 -2.19
N LEU A 456 -2.57 -5.30 -1.69
CA LEU A 456 -3.50 -6.16 -0.97
C LEU A 456 -2.76 -7.08 0.00
N THR A 457 -3.49 -7.54 1.01
CA THR A 457 -3.02 -8.56 1.97
C THR A 457 -3.78 -9.84 1.73
N ALA A 458 -3.10 -10.97 1.70
CA ALA A 458 -3.71 -12.28 1.59
C ALA A 458 -3.19 -13.22 2.68
N LEU A 459 -4.04 -14.15 3.10
CA LEU A 459 -3.65 -15.28 3.93
C LEU A 459 -3.34 -16.45 2.99
N ILE A 460 -2.06 -16.83 2.87
CA ILE A 460 -1.60 -17.89 1.99
C ILE A 460 -0.84 -18.91 2.83
N GLN A 461 -1.27 -20.17 2.81
CA GLN A 461 -0.69 -21.26 3.60
C GLN A 461 -0.64 -20.95 5.11
N GLY A 462 -1.66 -20.25 5.60
CA GLY A 462 -1.76 -19.84 7.01
C GLY A 462 -0.92 -18.62 7.38
N GLU A 463 -0.13 -18.07 6.47
CA GLU A 463 0.68 -16.87 6.69
C GLU A 463 0.04 -15.63 6.06
N LYS A 464 0.07 -14.52 6.81
CA LYS A 464 -0.35 -13.22 6.31
C LYS A 464 0.75 -12.61 5.45
N ARG A 465 0.51 -12.48 4.16
CA ARG A 465 1.46 -11.97 3.17
C ARG A 465 0.95 -10.71 2.50
N GLY A 466 1.87 -9.77 2.24
CA GLY A 466 1.57 -8.51 1.54
C GLY A 466 1.96 -8.60 0.07
N PHE A 467 1.04 -8.25 -0.82
CA PHE A 467 1.25 -8.30 -2.26
C PHE A 467 0.97 -6.95 -2.91
N GLY A 468 1.67 -6.69 -4.01
CA GLY A 468 1.41 -5.56 -4.87
C GLY A 468 1.45 -5.96 -6.34
N PHE A 469 0.41 -5.61 -7.08
CA PHE A 469 0.49 -5.61 -8.54
C PHE A 469 1.15 -4.33 -9.00
N SER A 470 1.99 -4.42 -10.02
CA SER A 470 2.82 -3.32 -10.50
C SER A 470 3.13 -3.46 -11.97
N PHE A 471 3.42 -2.35 -12.63
CA PHE A 471 4.02 -2.35 -13.96
C PHE A 471 5.54 -2.31 -13.85
N ASP A 472 6.22 -3.16 -14.63
CA ASP A 472 7.66 -3.05 -14.84
C ASP A 472 7.99 -1.91 -15.83
N LYS A 473 9.28 -1.74 -16.16
CA LYS A 473 9.72 -0.72 -17.12
C LYS A 473 9.15 -0.91 -18.53
N ASP A 474 8.83 -2.17 -18.89
CA ASP A 474 8.28 -2.55 -20.18
C ASP A 474 6.74 -2.52 -20.17
N ASN A 475 6.14 -1.89 -19.16
CA ASN A 475 4.70 -1.80 -18.91
C ASN A 475 3.98 -3.15 -18.85
N LYS A 476 4.67 -4.18 -18.33
CA LYS A 476 4.08 -5.49 -18.09
C LYS A 476 3.61 -5.62 -16.65
N ASN A 477 2.43 -6.21 -16.47
CA ASN A 477 1.91 -6.54 -15.15
C ASN A 477 2.82 -7.54 -14.43
N ARG A 478 3.18 -7.25 -13.20
CA ARG A 478 3.98 -8.12 -12.33
C ARG A 478 3.33 -8.23 -10.96
N LEU A 479 3.53 -9.38 -10.36
CA LEU A 479 3.16 -9.60 -8.96
C LEU A 479 4.42 -9.50 -8.09
N TYR A 480 4.35 -8.68 -7.05
CA TYR A 480 5.41 -8.52 -6.07
C TYR A 480 4.90 -8.87 -4.68
N GLU A 481 5.79 -9.40 -3.87
CA GLU A 481 5.58 -9.66 -2.46
C GLU A 481 6.47 -8.76 -1.62
N PHE A 482 5.91 -8.20 -0.57
CA PHE A 482 6.63 -7.45 0.45
C PHE A 482 7.25 -8.42 1.44
N THR A 483 8.53 -8.24 1.73
CA THR A 483 9.25 -9.06 2.71
C THR A 483 9.38 -8.31 4.04
N THR A 484 9.81 -9.00 5.09
CA THR A 484 10.16 -8.41 6.39
C THR A 484 11.66 -8.16 6.54
N SER A 485 12.46 -8.68 5.60
CA SER A 485 13.91 -8.60 5.65
C SER A 485 14.45 -7.46 4.80
N GLN A 486 15.52 -6.83 5.28
CA GLN A 486 16.29 -5.88 4.51
C GLN A 486 17.17 -6.59 3.47
N GLY A 487 17.39 -5.95 2.34
CA GLY A 487 18.22 -6.45 1.25
C GLY A 487 17.95 -5.66 -0.03
N ASP A 488 18.40 -6.21 -1.14
CA ASP A 488 18.08 -5.68 -2.46
C ASP A 488 16.64 -6.02 -2.85
N ASP A 489 16.05 -5.22 -3.70
CA ASP A 489 14.80 -5.58 -4.36
C ASP A 489 15.08 -6.63 -5.45
N TYR A 490 14.18 -7.62 -5.55
CA TYR A 490 14.29 -8.70 -6.52
C TYR A 490 13.30 -8.47 -7.66
N GLY A 491 13.80 -7.97 -8.77
CA GLY A 491 13.01 -7.76 -9.98
C GLY A 491 13.01 -8.99 -10.91
N PRO A 492 12.22 -8.94 -12.00
CA PRO A 492 12.19 -10.03 -12.99
C PRO A 492 13.52 -10.22 -13.73
N ASN A 493 14.37 -9.19 -13.77
CA ASN A 493 15.68 -9.18 -14.46
C ASN A 493 16.88 -9.25 -13.50
N GLY A 494 16.65 -9.52 -12.23
CA GLY A 494 17.69 -9.65 -11.20
C GLY A 494 17.51 -8.72 -10.02
N ASN A 495 18.52 -8.71 -9.16
CA ASN A 495 18.52 -7.92 -7.95
C ASN A 495 18.89 -6.48 -8.23
N ARG A 496 18.33 -5.59 -7.44
CA ARG A 496 18.61 -4.17 -7.48
C ARG A 496 18.78 -3.62 -6.08
N GLN A 497 19.84 -2.85 -5.89
CA GLN A 497 20.06 -2.11 -4.66
C GLN A 497 18.98 -1.04 -4.45
N ILE A 498 18.55 -0.89 -3.20
CA ILE A 498 17.56 0.11 -2.83
C ILE A 498 18.27 1.46 -2.66
N GLU A 499 17.86 2.44 -3.45
CA GLU A 499 18.24 3.83 -3.24
C GLU A 499 17.37 4.43 -2.15
N SER A 500 18.00 4.99 -1.13
CA SER A 500 17.30 5.55 0.03
C SER A 500 17.96 6.84 0.50
N PHE A 501 17.17 7.76 1.04
CA PHE A 501 17.72 8.94 1.69
C PHE A 501 16.80 9.44 2.80
N PHE A 502 17.37 10.27 3.68
CA PHE A 502 16.62 11.08 4.62
C PHE A 502 17.27 12.45 4.78
N THR A 503 16.43 13.43 5.12
CA THR A 503 16.85 14.80 5.39
C THR A 503 16.43 15.15 6.81
N THR A 504 17.37 15.59 7.64
CA THR A 504 17.11 15.91 9.05
C THR A 504 16.32 17.22 9.21
N GLY A 505 15.88 17.51 10.43
CA GLY A 505 15.59 18.87 10.86
C GLY A 505 16.86 19.74 10.80
N ARG A 506 16.73 21.01 11.15
CA ARG A 506 17.88 21.92 11.22
C ARG A 506 18.51 21.83 12.61
N TYR A 507 19.82 21.72 12.64
CA TYR A 507 20.64 21.71 13.86
C TYR A 507 21.18 23.10 14.15
N ASP A 508 20.86 23.64 15.30
CA ASP A 508 21.28 24.98 15.77
C ASP A 508 22.43 24.92 16.79
N PHE A 509 22.93 23.71 17.09
CA PHE A 509 23.99 23.44 18.07
C PHE A 509 23.67 23.93 19.50
N ASN A 510 22.40 24.01 19.85
CA ASN A 510 21.94 24.50 21.16
C ASN A 510 22.25 23.54 22.31
N ARG A 511 22.60 22.28 22.02
CA ARG A 511 22.96 21.26 23.03
C ARG A 511 24.16 21.64 23.86
N SER A 512 25.08 22.47 23.32
CA SER A 512 26.28 22.92 23.99
C SER A 512 26.11 24.25 24.75
N GLY A 513 24.89 24.80 24.80
CA GLY A 513 24.55 26.01 25.57
C GLY A 513 23.57 26.91 24.81
N ALA A 514 22.56 27.42 25.52
CA ALA A 514 21.46 28.23 24.94
C ALA A 514 21.93 29.51 24.22
N THR A 515 23.15 29.97 24.47
CA THR A 515 23.74 31.16 23.85
C THR A 515 24.19 30.93 22.41
N ASN A 516 24.32 29.67 21.97
CA ASN A 516 24.88 29.35 20.65
C ASN A 516 23.86 29.36 19.52
N LYS A 517 22.56 29.41 19.82
CA LYS A 517 21.48 29.29 18.84
C LYS A 517 21.58 30.29 17.69
N PHE A 518 21.89 31.54 17.98
CA PHE A 518 21.92 32.65 17.02
C PHE A 518 23.33 33.00 16.54
N LEU A 519 24.35 32.33 17.06
CA LEU A 519 25.72 32.57 16.66
C LEU A 519 25.99 31.96 15.28
N ARG A 520 26.76 32.64 14.47
CA ARG A 520 27.24 32.12 13.20
C ARG A 520 28.30 31.03 13.44
N LYS A 521 28.17 29.92 12.73
CA LYS A 521 29.04 28.76 12.87
C LYS A 521 29.58 28.33 11.52
N LYS A 522 30.77 27.75 11.52
CA LYS A 522 31.39 27.14 10.35
C LYS A 522 31.45 25.64 10.56
N ILE A 523 30.80 24.85 9.68
CA ILE A 523 30.93 23.39 9.68
C ILE A 523 32.37 23.02 9.35
N THR A 524 32.95 22.13 10.15
CA THR A 524 34.32 21.62 9.95
C THR A 524 34.30 20.13 9.60
N GLY A 525 33.19 19.44 9.80
CA GLY A 525 33.04 18.05 9.46
C GLY A 525 31.96 17.36 10.28
N GLY A 526 32.06 16.04 10.36
CA GLY A 526 31.13 15.22 11.15
C GLY A 526 31.48 13.75 11.15
N GLU A 527 30.56 12.97 11.70
CA GLU A 527 30.70 11.53 11.83
C GLU A 527 29.34 10.85 11.61
N MET A 528 29.36 9.73 10.92
CA MET A 528 28.20 8.85 10.76
C MET A 528 28.56 7.43 11.25
N TRP A 529 27.65 6.82 12.00
CA TRP A 529 27.76 5.42 12.40
C TRP A 529 26.76 4.61 11.64
N MET A 530 27.23 3.55 10.99
CA MET A 530 26.42 2.61 10.24
C MET A 530 26.62 1.20 10.77
N SER A 531 25.56 0.42 10.75
CA SER A 531 25.54 -1.01 11.09
C SER A 531 24.72 -1.80 10.06
N GLU A 532 24.67 -3.11 10.23
CA GLU A 532 23.88 -4.04 9.40
C GLU A 532 24.13 -3.83 7.89
N ILE A 533 25.34 -3.48 7.49
CA ILE A 533 25.70 -3.26 6.07
C ILE A 533 25.65 -4.60 5.34
N LYS A 534 24.80 -4.70 4.32
CA LYS A 534 24.65 -5.89 3.48
C LYS A 534 25.17 -5.62 2.07
N GLY A 535 26.08 -6.46 1.60
CA GLY A 535 26.67 -6.30 0.26
C GLY A 535 27.57 -5.06 0.16
N THR A 536 27.45 -4.34 -0.93
CA THR A 536 28.07 -3.02 -1.16
C THR A 536 27.06 -1.93 -0.89
N VAL A 537 27.49 -0.85 -0.25
CA VAL A 537 26.67 0.32 0.05
C VAL A 537 27.40 1.58 -0.35
N ASP A 538 26.82 2.36 -1.24
CA ASP A 538 27.29 3.69 -1.59
C ASP A 538 26.65 4.72 -0.67
N SER A 539 27.45 5.67 -0.16
CA SER A 539 26.98 6.69 0.77
C SER A 539 27.38 8.08 0.32
N TYR A 540 26.42 9.01 0.41
CA TYR A 540 26.57 10.43 0.14
C TYR A 540 26.06 11.20 1.35
N VAL A 541 26.78 12.25 1.76
CA VAL A 541 26.37 13.13 2.85
C VAL A 541 26.47 14.56 2.37
N ASP A 542 25.32 15.21 2.29
CA ASP A 542 25.18 16.61 1.88
C ASP A 542 24.70 17.45 3.06
N PHE A 543 25.02 18.73 3.06
CA PHE A 543 24.48 19.70 4.02
C PHE A 543 24.04 20.98 3.32
N ARG A 544 23.24 21.77 4.02
CA ARG A 544 22.92 23.15 3.66
C ARG A 544 22.81 24.01 4.89
N ALA A 545 23.22 25.27 4.76
CA ALA A 545 23.14 26.25 5.83
C ALA A 545 21.88 27.10 5.68
N ASP A 546 21.25 27.45 6.80
CA ASP A 546 20.10 28.36 6.90
C ASP A 546 19.00 28.05 5.84
N SER A 547 18.56 29.06 5.12
CA SER A 547 17.55 28.95 4.07
C SER A 547 18.11 28.71 2.68
N ASN A 548 19.41 28.35 2.56
CA ASN A 548 20.01 28.07 1.26
C ASN A 548 19.29 26.90 0.58
N PRO A 549 18.74 27.03 -0.61
CA PRO A 549 18.08 25.95 -1.31
C PRO A 549 19.06 24.89 -1.83
N CYS A 550 20.36 25.26 -2.02
CA CYS A 550 21.36 24.37 -2.60
C CYS A 550 22.01 23.48 -1.55
N TRP A 551 22.21 22.21 -1.91
CA TRP A 551 22.95 21.23 -1.12
C TRP A 551 24.43 21.25 -1.48
N SER A 552 25.28 21.19 -0.46
CA SER A 552 26.72 21.07 -0.59
C SER A 552 27.15 19.69 -0.16
N GLU A 553 28.03 19.09 -0.90
CA GLU A 553 28.62 17.81 -0.56
C GLU A 553 29.61 17.96 0.60
N LEU A 554 29.43 17.17 1.66
CA LEU A 554 30.36 17.13 2.80
C LEU A 554 31.54 16.21 2.51
N LYS A 555 31.38 15.21 1.66
CA LYS A 555 32.44 14.32 1.23
C LYS A 555 32.11 13.59 -0.06
N VAL A 556 33.12 13.31 -0.84
CA VAL A 556 33.12 12.43 -2.02
C VAL A 556 32.41 11.10 -1.70
N PRO A 557 31.59 10.59 -2.61
CA PRO A 557 30.91 9.32 -2.48
C PRO A 557 31.83 8.20 -2.00
N THR A 558 31.41 7.47 -0.98
CA THR A 558 32.19 6.36 -0.43
C THR A 558 31.43 5.05 -0.57
N THR A 559 32.07 4.05 -1.15
CA THR A 559 31.53 2.69 -1.28
C THR A 559 32.07 1.80 -0.18
N PHE A 560 31.17 1.27 0.64
CA PHE A 560 31.45 0.28 1.68
C PHE A 560 31.15 -1.13 1.16
N GLY A 561 32.01 -2.09 1.43
CA GLY A 561 31.77 -3.46 0.99
C GLY A 561 32.60 -4.49 1.73
N CYS A 562 32.36 -5.76 1.42
CA CYS A 562 33.06 -6.88 2.04
C CYS A 562 34.17 -7.49 1.20
N ASN A 563 34.20 -7.20 -0.06
CA ASN A 563 35.16 -7.83 -0.95
C ASN A 563 36.27 -6.83 -1.24
N PRO A 564 37.44 -6.95 -0.57
CA PRO A 564 38.58 -6.07 -0.81
C PRO A 564 39.13 -6.15 -2.23
N CYS A 565 38.73 -7.18 -2.99
CA CYS A 565 39.13 -7.35 -4.39
C CYS A 565 38.18 -6.68 -5.39
N SER A 566 37.08 -6.05 -4.93
CA SER A 566 36.21 -5.30 -5.83
C SER A 566 36.77 -3.91 -6.09
N PRO A 567 37.02 -3.52 -7.35
CA PRO A 567 37.57 -2.21 -7.68
C PRO A 567 36.68 -1.02 -7.30
N LYS A 568 35.40 -1.28 -6.94
CA LYS A 568 34.43 -0.27 -6.50
C LYS A 568 34.44 -0.03 -4.99
N VAL A 569 35.05 -0.90 -4.20
CA VAL A 569 35.05 -0.77 -2.74
C VAL A 569 36.18 0.15 -2.30
N THR A 570 35.83 1.33 -1.81
CA THR A 570 36.80 2.31 -1.29
C THR A 570 37.15 2.06 0.18
N GLU A 571 36.25 1.44 0.94
CA GLU A 571 36.50 1.07 2.34
C GLU A 571 36.01 -0.33 2.67
N CYS A 572 36.88 -1.16 3.25
CA CYS A 572 36.53 -2.48 3.75
C CYS A 572 35.89 -2.36 5.14
N VAL A 573 34.73 -3.02 5.33
CA VAL A 573 34.01 -3.03 6.61
C VAL A 573 34.22 -4.36 7.29
N PRO A 574 34.92 -4.40 8.44
CA PRO A 574 35.14 -5.64 9.17
C PRO A 574 33.83 -6.18 9.74
N GLN A 575 33.70 -7.51 9.70
CA GLN A 575 32.56 -8.20 10.33
C GLN A 575 32.92 -8.50 11.79
N LYS A 576 32.10 -8.03 12.73
CA LYS A 576 32.22 -8.34 14.14
C LYS A 576 30.91 -8.97 14.62
N ASN A 577 30.96 -10.19 15.18
CA ASN A 577 29.80 -10.93 15.67
C ASN A 577 28.63 -11.07 14.67
N GLY A 578 28.94 -11.29 13.39
CA GLY A 578 27.93 -11.39 12.34
C GLY A 578 27.42 -10.05 11.79
N ASN A 579 27.60 -8.96 12.48
CA ASN A 579 27.19 -7.64 12.05
C ASN A 579 28.39 -6.81 11.58
N ARG A 580 28.18 -6.07 10.51
CA ARG A 580 29.15 -5.12 10.00
C ARG A 580 28.82 -3.75 10.56
N TYR A 581 29.84 -3.13 11.13
CA TYR A 581 29.74 -1.83 11.79
C TYR A 581 30.86 -0.93 11.30
N LYS A 582 30.55 0.32 10.99
CA LYS A 582 31.53 1.33 10.57
C LYS A 582 31.19 2.69 11.19
N ARG A 583 32.21 3.32 11.78
CA ARG A 583 32.22 4.76 12.06
C ARG A 583 32.92 5.46 10.91
N TYR A 584 32.23 6.36 10.29
CA TYR A 584 32.68 7.09 9.13
C TYR A 584 32.83 8.57 9.48
N LYS A 585 34.02 9.13 9.23
CA LYS A 585 34.32 10.54 9.43
C LYS A 585 34.32 11.25 8.09
N PHE A 586 33.75 12.42 8.05
CA PHE A 586 33.76 13.30 6.91
C PHE A 586 34.18 14.71 7.33
N ASN A 587 34.90 15.39 6.46
CA ASN A 587 35.33 16.78 6.64
C ASN A 587 34.68 17.61 5.53
N THR A 588 34.52 18.90 5.77
CA THR A 588 34.16 19.82 4.70
C THR A 588 35.26 19.79 3.64
N PRO A 589 34.94 19.90 2.34
CA PRO A 589 35.91 20.07 1.29
C PRO A 589 36.82 21.27 1.60
N ASP A 590 38.12 21.13 1.34
CA ASP A 590 39.05 22.28 1.47
C ASP A 590 38.75 23.27 0.34
N PRO A 591 38.45 24.54 0.63
CA PRO A 591 38.17 25.53 -0.39
C PRO A 591 39.36 25.73 -1.35
N SER A 592 40.60 25.36 -0.94
CA SER A 592 41.79 25.46 -1.78
C SER A 592 41.84 24.41 -2.89
N GLU A 593 41.06 23.31 -2.80
CA GLU A 593 41.04 22.27 -3.82
C GLU A 593 40.04 22.54 -4.96
N CYS A 594 39.13 23.51 -4.79
CA CYS A 594 38.13 23.86 -5.79
C CYS A 594 38.58 25.12 -6.57
N ASN A 595 39.20 24.93 -7.72
CA ASN A 595 39.63 26.02 -8.59
C ASN A 595 38.50 26.73 -9.37
N ASP A 596 37.25 26.28 -9.25
CA ASP A 596 36.10 26.93 -9.88
C ASP A 596 35.21 27.57 -8.81
N LEU A 597 35.51 28.83 -8.54
CA LEU A 597 34.98 29.64 -7.43
C LEU A 597 33.52 30.11 -7.57
N ALA A 598 32.83 29.76 -8.61
CA ALA A 598 31.52 30.32 -8.89
C ALA A 598 30.34 29.55 -8.26
N GLY A 599 30.51 28.88 -7.12
CA GLY A 599 29.38 28.15 -6.55
C GLY A 599 29.59 27.37 -5.27
N ILE A 600 30.59 27.68 -4.46
CA ILE A 600 30.73 27.03 -3.15
C ILE A 600 29.66 27.57 -2.21
N PRO A 601 28.64 26.77 -1.83
CA PRO A 601 27.66 27.18 -0.87
C PRO A 601 28.35 27.48 0.45
N SER A 602 27.88 28.50 1.15
CA SER A 602 28.41 28.92 2.43
C SER A 602 28.48 27.75 3.42
N VAL A 603 29.66 27.35 3.83
CA VAL A 603 29.89 26.41 4.95
C VAL A 603 29.56 27.07 6.30
N GLU A 604 29.05 28.31 6.27
CA GLU A 604 28.76 29.14 7.41
C GLU A 604 27.26 29.47 7.50
N GLY A 605 26.72 29.37 8.68
CA GLY A 605 25.32 29.67 8.97
C GLY A 605 25.01 29.58 10.45
N SER A 606 23.78 29.87 10.82
CA SER A 606 23.24 29.72 12.18
C SER A 606 22.65 28.32 12.40
N GLU A 607 22.03 27.76 11.38
CA GLU A 607 21.38 26.46 11.40
C GLU A 607 21.86 25.61 10.20
N PHE A 608 21.92 24.29 10.39
CA PHE A 608 22.38 23.37 9.33
C PHE A 608 21.46 22.16 9.21
N GLN A 609 21.18 21.77 7.99
CA GLN A 609 20.41 20.58 7.66
C GLN A 609 21.31 19.56 6.95
N ILE A 610 21.14 18.27 7.24
CA ILE A 610 21.90 17.18 6.62
C ILE A 610 20.97 16.35 5.76
N LYS A 611 21.47 15.90 4.61
CA LYS A 611 20.90 14.87 3.77
C LYS A 611 21.88 13.69 3.70
N VAL A 612 21.43 12.51 4.06
CA VAL A 612 22.17 11.26 3.91
C VAL A 612 21.48 10.41 2.87
N ALA A 613 22.20 10.06 1.81
CA ALA A 613 21.70 9.19 0.76
C ALA A 613 22.55 7.91 0.70
N LEU A 614 21.88 6.77 0.56
CA LEU A 614 22.49 5.46 0.51
C LEU A 614 21.94 4.65 -0.66
N THR A 615 22.80 3.94 -1.36
CA THR A 615 22.41 2.90 -2.31
C THR A 615 22.86 1.56 -1.76
N GLY A 616 21.90 0.69 -1.44
CA GLY A 616 22.13 -0.58 -0.76
C GLY A 616 21.48 -0.64 0.63
N ALA A 617 21.62 -1.77 1.31
CA ALA A 617 20.98 -2.01 2.60
C ALA A 617 21.94 -1.72 3.77
N ALA A 618 21.61 -0.70 4.56
CA ALA A 618 22.34 -0.34 5.77
C ALA A 618 21.46 0.36 6.80
N THR A 619 21.88 0.26 8.04
CA THR A 619 21.33 1.02 9.17
C THR A 619 22.22 2.23 9.44
N VAL A 620 21.64 3.41 9.63
CA VAL A 620 22.32 4.62 10.11
C VAL A 620 21.95 4.81 11.59
N ASP A 621 22.88 4.47 12.47
CA ASP A 621 22.61 4.50 13.92
C ASP A 621 22.60 5.93 14.45
N ARG A 622 23.53 6.76 14.00
CA ARG A 622 23.64 8.17 14.39
C ARG A 622 24.44 8.99 13.39
N VAL A 623 24.20 10.29 13.38
CA VAL A 623 25.02 11.28 12.70
C VAL A 623 25.35 12.41 13.68
N ARG A 624 26.57 12.90 13.62
CA ARG A 624 27.05 14.03 14.41
C ARG A 624 27.75 15.03 13.51
N LEU A 625 27.34 16.30 13.56
CA LEU A 625 28.04 17.42 12.96
C LEU A 625 29.03 18.05 13.94
N ILE A 626 30.07 18.63 13.40
CA ILE A 626 31.08 19.38 14.13
C ILE A 626 31.19 20.77 13.49
N ALA A 627 31.06 21.82 14.31
CA ALA A 627 31.19 23.20 13.84
C ALA A 627 32.05 24.01 14.81
N ASN A 628 32.68 25.05 14.29
CA ASN A 628 33.35 26.08 15.11
C ASN A 628 32.48 27.34 15.15
N ILE A 629 32.34 27.92 16.34
CA ILE A 629 31.65 29.20 16.52
C ILE A 629 32.56 30.29 15.98
N LYS A 630 32.01 31.19 15.14
CA LYS A 630 32.67 32.42 14.73
C LYS A 630 32.35 33.54 15.72
N ASN A 631 33.36 34.28 16.18
CA ASN A 631 33.15 35.52 16.90
C ASN A 631 32.56 36.56 15.94
N ASN A 632 31.62 37.36 16.41
CA ASN A 632 30.95 38.38 15.59
C ASN A 632 31.89 39.48 15.06
N ASP A 633 33.14 39.56 15.59
CA ASP A 633 34.12 40.56 15.18
C ASP A 633 34.75 40.26 13.80
N ASP A 634 34.58 39.03 13.30
CA ASP A 634 35.07 38.61 11.99
C ASP A 634 34.01 38.72 10.87
N SER A 635 32.98 39.53 11.02
CA SER A 635 32.12 39.82 9.90
C SER A 635 32.93 40.56 8.84
N PRO A 636 33.17 39.99 7.66
CA PRO A 636 33.57 40.84 6.55
C PRO A 636 32.32 41.74 6.30
N VAL A 637 32.44 42.99 6.60
CA VAL A 637 31.69 44.01 5.89
C VAL A 637 32.20 43.89 4.46
N GLY A 638 31.63 42.95 3.74
CA GLY A 638 31.79 42.92 2.30
C GLY A 638 31.11 44.17 1.80
N ASP A 639 31.91 45.13 1.40
CA ASP A 639 31.41 46.18 0.53
C ASP A 639 30.74 45.46 -0.62
N CYS A 640 29.42 45.65 -0.78
CA CYS A 640 28.72 45.32 -1.99
C CYS A 640 29.55 45.95 -3.12
N PRO A 641 30.06 45.19 -4.11
CA PRO A 641 30.62 45.82 -5.28
C PRO A 641 29.55 46.74 -5.86
N GLU A 642 29.97 47.97 -6.14
CA GLU A 642 29.11 49.01 -6.73
C GLU A 642 28.33 48.41 -7.93
N GLU A 643 27.07 48.76 -8.00
CA GLU A 643 26.13 48.49 -9.08
C GLU A 643 26.81 48.57 -10.45
N ASN A 644 26.97 47.45 -11.12
CA ASN A 644 27.03 47.30 -12.58
C ASN A 644 27.61 45.96 -13.05
N GLU A 645 27.05 44.87 -12.57
CA GLU A 645 27.05 43.61 -13.36
C GLU A 645 25.71 42.91 -13.13
N GLU A 646 24.97 42.75 -14.22
CA GLU A 646 23.76 41.95 -14.26
C GLU A 646 24.10 40.57 -13.71
N CYS A 647 23.72 40.34 -12.45
CA CYS A 647 23.72 38.97 -11.89
C CYS A 647 22.72 38.17 -12.69
N GLU A 648 23.19 37.43 -13.67
CA GLU A 648 22.40 36.35 -14.26
C GLU A 648 21.87 35.48 -13.10
N PRO A 649 20.58 35.16 -13.09
CA PRO A 649 20.00 34.32 -12.03
C PRO A 649 20.74 32.99 -12.06
N PHE A 650 21.41 32.66 -10.96
CA PHE A 650 22.15 31.43 -10.75
C PHE A 650 21.32 30.21 -11.15
N LEU A 651 21.60 29.65 -12.29
CA LEU A 651 21.19 28.34 -12.77
C LEU A 651 21.89 27.20 -11.99
N CYS A 652 22.02 27.35 -10.67
CA CYS A 652 22.82 26.45 -9.83
C CYS A 652 22.05 25.40 -9.06
N CYS A 653 20.75 25.29 -9.20
CA CYS A 653 20.00 24.22 -8.60
C CYS A 653 19.49 23.26 -9.67
N GLN A 654 20.38 22.64 -10.44
CA GLN A 654 20.04 21.31 -10.88
C GLN A 654 20.01 20.44 -9.62
N GLU A 655 18.80 20.36 -8.99
CA GLU A 655 18.50 19.19 -8.19
C GLU A 655 18.93 18.02 -9.06
N LYS A 656 19.95 17.27 -8.63
CA LYS A 656 20.14 15.91 -9.13
C LYS A 656 18.86 15.20 -8.75
N TYR A 657 17.86 15.27 -9.64
CA TYR A 657 16.66 14.47 -9.52
C TYR A 657 17.15 13.05 -9.55
N TRP A 658 17.16 12.42 -8.39
CA TRP A 658 17.28 10.99 -8.32
C TRP A 658 16.17 10.45 -9.21
N GLU A 659 16.53 10.11 -10.45
CA GLU A 659 15.62 9.35 -11.29
C GLU A 659 15.41 8.06 -10.51
N TYR A 660 14.25 7.99 -9.85
CA TYR A 660 13.83 6.79 -9.14
C TYR A 660 13.74 5.67 -10.16
N ASN A 661 14.86 5.02 -10.34
CA ASN A 661 14.96 3.92 -11.24
C ASN A 661 13.99 2.84 -10.77
N ILE A 662 13.11 2.42 -11.63
CA ILE A 662 12.07 1.44 -11.37
C ILE A 662 12.74 0.07 -11.25
N VAL A 663 12.24 -0.74 -10.31
CA VAL A 663 12.64 -2.15 -10.22
C VAL A 663 12.37 -2.81 -11.58
N ASN A 664 13.46 -3.16 -12.26
CA ASN A 664 13.42 -3.77 -13.60
C ASN A 664 12.95 -5.20 -13.57
#